data_1b2dcd3f48e85d856a3e79610dac5ba2
#
_entry.id   1b2dcd3f48e85d856a3e79610dac5ba2
#
_cell.length_a   1.000
_cell.length_b   1.000
_cell.length_c   1.000
_cell.angle_alpha   90.00
_cell.angle_beta   90.00
_cell.angle_gamma   90.00
#
_symmetry.space_group_name_H-M   'P 1'
#
loop_
_entity.id
_entity.type
_entity.pdbx_description
1 polymer ?
#
loop_
_entity_poly.entity_id
_entity_poly.type
_entity_poly.pdbx_seq_one_letter_code
_entity_poly.pdbx_strand_id
1 'polypeptide(L)'
;MTRDDRVSNLKFGGISCHCPTAIMKLSVVLFVAASCLLAGTQVQATYKDGKGTTHWEQHELDTAISPDERERLVETMVKAHQIVDKERSKQRRYSPKDTYAPVNVPCPPMPEGDNYVGFVRNATNQSLNPNEAAYVKRHRQNNKRRWADWLKRAGMDDNGVPGGVDSFLSDERNQPRVGFAASGGGYRAMLVALGVAQGFDERNKTAMDRGVGGLLQLADYFAGLSGGSWATGSMAINDWPTMQSLVDDVMDLSSNLIKPSDDKFSFYKDLFNDVSDKKDAGYPVSISDYWSRALSYQLLNKTDHSPMFVHHGQRTTYSDIVNTTSFKDASYPLPIVLSIGRPPNEIMINPNATYFEFTPFEFGTWQPYLQAFFPVGYLGSDMRNGKQNAKDKSCVANYDNFGYVVGTSSTLFNGAYTAFLEGNKTGVLNDILKKILEDTDKGYNDVAPVPNPFKGYRTDSNVFWQEKYIDLVDGGEANQNIPFEPLLQPARELDMIIGIDVGSDHAGWPNGTDLWETQRRMQLDEFSYMAFPKVPEMKTFVNKGYNTRPTFFGCNPKNATNADKASRPAPLVVYLPNYPYTYMTNASTFELAYNVEHQHRMLDNSVDIATMGGNMSNWHECLACASVLRSLQRSNTKIPSKCQKCLDMYCWDGTEDESEPGMYTPPTGAPAFVTSHGKKNVKPPVTGSNDTSESTIGEIMGSKDDTGSSAPKAVMMPLAVSAAMMCATVLTMLM
;
A
#
# COMPACT_ATOMS: atom_id res chain seq x y z
N MET A 1 8.17 53.35 -11.22
CA MET A 1 9.39 53.92 -11.83
C MET A 1 10.53 53.55 -10.94
N THR A 2 11.47 52.71 -11.29
CA THR A 2 12.06 52.22 -12.53
C THR A 2 12.47 50.76 -12.35
N ARG A 3 12.22 49.95 -13.36
CA ARG A 3 12.73 48.58 -13.48
C ARG A 3 14.21 48.59 -13.79
N ASP A 4 15.03 47.87 -13.03
CA ASP A 4 16.41 47.57 -13.38
C ASP A 4 16.47 46.10 -13.85
N ASP A 5 16.46 45.92 -15.16
CA ASP A 5 16.74 44.63 -15.82
C ASP A 5 18.26 44.43 -15.86
N ARG A 6 18.81 43.55 -14.98
CA ARG A 6 20.18 43.09 -15.11
C ARG A 6 20.26 41.85 -15.96
N VAL A 7 20.76 42.02 -17.15
CA VAL A 7 21.18 40.94 -18.05
C VAL A 7 22.57 40.46 -17.66
N SER A 8 22.70 39.23 -17.21
CA SER A 8 24.01 38.61 -16.95
C SER A 8 24.46 37.83 -18.21
N ASN A 9 25.58 38.28 -18.77
CA ASN A 9 26.25 37.58 -19.89
C ASN A 9 27.22 36.55 -19.35
N LEU A 10 27.01 35.28 -19.64
CA LEU A 10 27.95 34.18 -19.42
C LEU A 10 28.52 33.74 -20.78
N LYS A 11 29.84 33.90 -20.96
CA LYS A 11 30.58 33.40 -22.14
C LYS A 11 31.24 32.08 -21.81
N PHE A 12 30.90 31.02 -22.50
CA PHE A 12 31.67 29.79 -22.55
C PHE A 12 31.87 29.40 -24.02
N GLY A 13 33.14 29.29 -24.40
CA GLY A 13 33.53 28.60 -25.67
C GLY A 13 32.97 29.17 -26.98
N GLY A 14 32.86 30.49 -27.11
CA GLY A 14 32.59 31.11 -28.40
C GLY A 14 31.12 31.21 -28.87
N ILE A 15 30.14 30.78 -28.04
CA ILE A 15 28.70 30.88 -28.36
C ILE A 15 28.05 31.78 -27.33
N SER A 16 27.39 32.84 -27.80
CA SER A 16 26.62 33.78 -26.97
C SER A 16 25.13 33.43 -27.01
N CYS A 17 24.57 32.95 -25.91
CA CYS A 17 23.11 32.76 -25.77
C CYS A 17 22.49 33.81 -24.81
N HIS A 18 21.49 34.52 -25.32
CA HIS A 18 20.62 35.41 -24.52
C HIS A 18 19.35 34.65 -24.15
N CYS A 19 19.06 34.48 -22.86
CA CYS A 19 17.79 33.89 -22.41
C CYS A 19 17.18 34.69 -21.25
N PRO A 20 15.90 35.03 -21.28
CA PRO A 20 15.21 35.64 -20.15
C PRO A 20 14.93 34.62 -19.03
N THR A 21 15.10 35.04 -17.79
CA THR A 21 15.08 34.19 -16.57
C THR A 21 13.78 33.39 -16.32
N ALA A 22 12.68 33.78 -16.94
CA ALA A 22 11.40 33.06 -16.82
C ALA A 22 11.31 31.80 -17.71
N ILE A 23 12.08 31.73 -18.79
CA ILE A 23 12.12 30.59 -19.73
C ILE A 23 13.04 29.49 -19.25
N MET A 24 14.03 29.83 -18.41
CA MET A 24 15.00 28.84 -17.88
C MET A 24 14.37 27.81 -16.92
N LYS A 25 13.36 28.18 -16.14
CA LYS A 25 12.68 27.24 -15.22
C LYS A 25 11.81 26.20 -15.97
N LEU A 26 11.24 26.60 -17.11
CA LEU A 26 10.46 25.70 -17.95
C LEU A 26 11.35 24.80 -18.82
N SER A 27 12.51 25.29 -19.27
CA SER A 27 13.40 24.57 -20.18
C SER A 27 14.21 23.45 -19.49
N VAL A 28 14.50 23.55 -18.19
CA VAL A 28 15.22 22.50 -17.43
C VAL A 28 14.29 21.33 -17.16
N VAL A 29 13.04 21.57 -16.82
CA VAL A 29 12.02 20.52 -16.67
C VAL A 29 11.73 19.83 -18.00
N LEU A 30 11.65 20.58 -19.09
CA LEU A 30 11.47 20.05 -20.46
C LEU A 30 12.68 19.27 -20.98
N PHE A 31 13.92 19.60 -20.56
CA PHE A 31 15.12 18.90 -21.03
C PHE A 31 15.35 17.57 -20.31
N VAL A 32 14.99 17.46 -19.05
CA VAL A 32 15.02 16.18 -18.30
C VAL A 32 13.91 15.26 -18.80
N ALA A 33 12.73 15.81 -19.07
CA ALA A 33 11.61 15.07 -19.65
C ALA A 33 11.91 14.58 -21.09
N ALA A 34 12.53 15.41 -21.94
CA ALA A 34 12.86 15.06 -23.32
C ALA A 34 13.93 13.96 -23.43
N SER A 35 14.81 13.82 -22.46
CA SER A 35 15.83 12.75 -22.45
C SER A 35 15.24 11.37 -22.12
N CYS A 36 14.10 11.31 -21.43
CA CYS A 36 13.37 10.07 -21.13
C CYS A 36 12.43 9.65 -22.29
N LEU A 37 12.12 10.55 -23.23
CA LEU A 37 11.11 10.36 -24.27
C LEU A 37 11.61 9.66 -25.54
N LEU A 38 12.92 9.36 -25.65
CA LEU A 38 13.51 8.67 -26.82
C LEU A 38 13.51 7.13 -26.73
N ALA A 39 13.08 6.57 -25.60
CA ALA A 39 12.91 5.12 -25.42
C ALA A 39 11.43 4.79 -25.26
N GLY A 40 10.92 3.87 -26.05
CA GLY A 40 9.50 3.50 -26.19
C GLY A 40 8.66 3.38 -24.94
N THR A 41 7.37 3.23 -25.09
CA THR A 41 6.29 3.20 -24.10
C THR A 41 6.56 2.26 -22.93
N GLN A 42 6.94 2.84 -21.78
CA GLN A 42 7.17 2.08 -20.56
C GLN A 42 6.61 2.86 -19.37
N VAL A 43 5.79 2.22 -18.53
CA VAL A 43 5.39 2.75 -17.22
C VAL A 43 6.53 2.46 -16.25
N GLN A 44 6.93 3.46 -15.50
CA GLN A 44 8.11 3.38 -14.64
C GLN A 44 7.70 3.47 -13.17
N ALA A 45 8.09 2.47 -12.40
CA ALA A 45 8.13 2.59 -10.94
C ALA A 45 9.45 3.28 -10.54
N THR A 46 9.39 4.21 -9.60
CA THR A 46 10.58 4.88 -9.09
C THR A 46 11.07 4.23 -7.82
N TYR A 47 12.35 4.01 -7.72
CA TYR A 47 13.00 3.81 -6.42
C TYR A 47 14.17 4.77 -6.28
N LYS A 48 14.51 5.14 -5.05
CA LYS A 48 15.72 5.92 -4.76
C LYS A 48 16.79 5.01 -4.19
N ASP A 49 18.00 5.12 -4.71
CA ASP A 49 19.15 4.48 -4.11
C ASP A 49 19.56 5.16 -2.80
N GLY A 50 20.45 4.54 -2.02
CA GLY A 50 20.95 5.08 -0.76
C GLY A 50 21.66 6.43 -0.85
N LYS A 51 21.80 7.01 -2.06
CA LYS A 51 22.33 8.36 -2.32
C LYS A 51 21.23 9.36 -2.65
N GLY A 52 19.95 8.95 -2.57
CA GLY A 52 18.80 9.79 -2.91
C GLY A 52 18.56 9.95 -4.41
N THR A 53 19.27 9.19 -5.26
CA THR A 53 19.07 9.18 -6.71
C THR A 53 17.83 8.36 -7.04
N THR A 54 16.87 8.97 -7.73
CA THR A 54 15.66 8.28 -8.18
C THR A 54 15.99 7.42 -9.38
N HIS A 55 15.76 6.12 -9.26
CA HIS A 55 15.85 5.16 -10.36
C HIS A 55 14.45 4.81 -10.86
N TRP A 56 14.36 4.53 -12.15
CA TRP A 56 13.11 4.20 -12.82
C TRP A 56 13.21 2.78 -13.37
N GLU A 57 12.39 1.86 -12.87
CA GLU A 57 12.25 0.56 -13.51
C GLU A 57 11.23 0.64 -14.64
N GLN A 58 11.64 0.13 -15.78
CA GLN A 58 10.93 0.22 -17.04
C GLN A 58 10.16 -1.10 -17.26
N HIS A 59 8.82 -1.07 -17.14
CA HIS A 59 7.96 -2.22 -17.42
C HIS A 59 7.07 -1.94 -18.65
N GLU A 60 7.05 -2.87 -19.57
CA GLU A 60 6.20 -2.79 -20.76
C GLU A 60 4.76 -3.22 -20.42
N LEU A 61 3.84 -2.27 -20.32
CA LEU A 61 2.39 -2.54 -20.16
C LEU A 61 1.72 -2.98 -21.48
N ASP A 62 2.38 -2.75 -22.61
CA ASP A 62 1.77 -2.84 -23.94
C ASP A 62 2.09 -4.13 -24.74
N THR A 63 2.95 -5.01 -24.24
CA THR A 63 3.38 -6.19 -25.01
C THR A 63 2.33 -7.31 -25.12
N ALA A 64 1.27 -7.24 -24.30
CA ALA A 64 0.27 -8.30 -24.23
C ALA A 64 -0.95 -8.10 -25.17
N ILE A 65 -1.03 -7.01 -25.93
CA ILE A 65 -2.21 -6.70 -26.76
C ILE A 65 -1.80 -6.39 -28.20
N SER A 66 -2.31 -7.18 -29.14
CA SER A 66 -2.05 -6.94 -30.57
C SER A 66 -2.68 -5.60 -31.04
N PRO A 67 -2.11 -4.93 -32.08
CA PRO A 67 -2.68 -3.69 -32.61
C PRO A 67 -4.17 -3.79 -32.97
N ASP A 68 -4.58 -4.90 -33.58
CA ASP A 68 -5.98 -5.13 -33.97
C ASP A 68 -6.90 -5.32 -32.76
N GLU A 69 -6.40 -5.93 -31.70
CA GLU A 69 -7.13 -6.11 -30.47
C GLU A 69 -7.28 -4.81 -29.70
N ARG A 70 -6.25 -3.98 -29.74
CA ARG A 70 -6.25 -2.63 -29.21
C ARG A 70 -7.32 -1.76 -29.88
N GLU A 71 -7.34 -1.73 -31.21
CA GLU A 71 -8.33 -0.97 -31.98
C GLU A 71 -9.74 -1.41 -31.61
N ARG A 72 -10.02 -2.71 -31.56
CA ARG A 72 -11.33 -3.25 -31.14
C ARG A 72 -11.70 -2.88 -29.70
N LEU A 73 -10.73 -2.83 -28.79
CA LEU A 73 -10.97 -2.43 -27.39
C LEU A 73 -11.38 -0.96 -27.33
N VAL A 74 -10.65 -0.08 -27.99
CA VAL A 74 -10.95 1.36 -28.06
C VAL A 74 -12.30 1.60 -28.73
N GLU A 75 -12.59 0.92 -29.84
CA GLU A 75 -13.91 1.01 -30.50
C GLU A 75 -15.04 0.57 -29.55
N THR A 76 -14.84 -0.50 -28.79
CA THR A 76 -15.82 -0.98 -27.80
C THR A 76 -16.08 0.07 -26.71
N MET A 77 -15.03 0.67 -26.18
CA MET A 77 -15.16 1.75 -25.19
C MET A 77 -15.86 2.99 -25.73
N VAL A 78 -15.46 3.45 -26.91
CA VAL A 78 -16.09 4.60 -27.58
C VAL A 78 -17.58 4.34 -27.82
N LYS A 79 -17.93 3.16 -28.30
CA LYS A 79 -19.34 2.78 -28.50
C LYS A 79 -20.14 2.72 -27.20
N ALA A 80 -19.56 2.15 -26.14
CA ALA A 80 -20.18 2.11 -24.82
C ALA A 80 -20.45 3.52 -24.28
N HIS A 81 -19.45 4.40 -24.34
CA HIS A 81 -19.55 5.79 -23.92
C HIS A 81 -20.64 6.55 -24.71
N GLN A 82 -20.64 6.46 -26.03
CA GLN A 82 -21.64 7.12 -26.87
C GLN A 82 -23.08 6.69 -26.55
N ILE A 83 -23.27 5.41 -26.18
CA ILE A 83 -24.58 4.90 -25.78
C ILE A 83 -24.99 5.48 -24.43
N VAL A 84 -24.09 5.51 -23.46
CA VAL A 84 -24.33 6.12 -22.14
C VAL A 84 -24.70 7.58 -22.31
N ASP A 85 -23.93 8.38 -23.05
CA ASP A 85 -24.24 9.79 -23.31
C ASP A 85 -25.62 9.99 -23.95
N LYS A 86 -25.95 9.14 -24.93
CA LYS A 86 -27.25 9.18 -25.61
C LYS A 86 -28.41 8.80 -24.70
N GLU A 87 -28.23 7.80 -23.84
CA GLU A 87 -29.23 7.38 -22.86
C GLU A 87 -29.44 8.48 -21.81
N ARG A 88 -28.34 9.06 -21.27
CA ARG A 88 -28.40 10.10 -20.23
C ARG A 88 -28.91 11.44 -20.75
N SER A 89 -28.61 11.80 -22.00
CA SER A 89 -29.14 13.03 -22.60
C SER A 89 -30.68 13.06 -22.67
N LYS A 90 -31.33 11.89 -22.62
CA LYS A 90 -32.79 11.74 -22.60
C LYS A 90 -33.40 11.74 -21.21
N GLN A 91 -32.58 11.53 -20.17
CA GLN A 91 -33.03 11.48 -18.79
C GLN A 91 -32.84 12.86 -18.15
N ARG A 92 -33.88 13.38 -17.50
CA ARG A 92 -33.75 14.55 -16.63
C ARG A 92 -32.86 14.11 -15.43
N ARG A 93 -31.99 15.03 -14.93
CA ARG A 93 -31.14 14.83 -13.75
C ARG A 93 -31.88 14.04 -12.68
N TYR A 94 -31.50 12.78 -12.53
CA TYR A 94 -32.03 11.87 -11.55
C TYR A 94 -30.83 11.21 -10.89
N SER A 95 -30.67 11.41 -9.58
CA SER A 95 -29.74 10.62 -8.79
C SER A 95 -30.48 9.35 -8.38
N PRO A 96 -30.26 8.21 -9.03
CA PRO A 96 -30.95 6.97 -8.69
C PRO A 96 -30.54 6.54 -7.29
N LYS A 97 -31.50 6.09 -6.50
CA LYS A 97 -31.23 5.49 -5.21
C LYS A 97 -30.45 4.23 -5.44
N ASP A 98 -29.69 3.62 -5.56
CA ASP A 98 -29.09 2.31 -5.78
C ASP A 98 -28.00 2.33 -6.86
N THR A 99 -27.17 3.40 -6.86
CA THR A 99 -26.05 3.56 -7.79
C THR A 99 -24.77 3.93 -7.06
N TYR A 100 -23.68 4.09 -7.82
CA TYR A 100 -22.39 4.59 -7.33
C TYR A 100 -22.43 6.04 -6.81
N ALA A 101 -23.51 6.78 -7.08
CA ALA A 101 -23.65 8.16 -6.68
C ALA A 101 -23.74 8.34 -5.16
N PRO A 102 -23.05 9.34 -4.59
CA PRO A 102 -23.33 9.79 -3.24
C PRO A 102 -24.76 10.31 -3.09
N VAL A 103 -25.38 10.05 -1.93
CA VAL A 103 -26.80 10.37 -1.67
C VAL A 103 -26.98 11.24 -0.44
N ASN A 104 -27.91 12.20 -0.53
CA ASN A 104 -28.29 13.02 0.62
C ASN A 104 -29.07 12.19 1.64
N VAL A 105 -28.66 12.30 2.89
CA VAL A 105 -29.28 11.62 4.03
C VAL A 105 -29.42 12.59 5.21
N PRO A 106 -30.34 12.33 6.16
CA PRO A 106 -30.33 13.04 7.44
C PRO A 106 -28.97 12.86 8.12
N CYS A 107 -28.43 13.93 8.68
CA CYS A 107 -27.22 13.80 9.49
C CYS A 107 -27.47 13.01 10.76
N PRO A 108 -26.49 12.23 11.24
CA PRO A 108 -26.56 11.61 12.56
C PRO A 108 -26.56 12.71 13.65
N PRO A 109 -26.93 12.38 14.88
CA PRO A 109 -26.67 13.26 16.03
C PRO A 109 -25.19 13.65 16.07
N MET A 110 -24.92 14.93 16.35
CA MET A 110 -23.54 15.36 16.55
C MET A 110 -22.93 14.63 17.74
N PRO A 111 -21.68 14.12 17.61
CA PRO A 111 -20.99 13.55 18.73
C PRO A 111 -20.87 14.55 19.89
N GLU A 112 -21.01 14.05 21.12
CA GLU A 112 -20.84 14.84 22.33
C GLU A 112 -19.44 14.66 22.91
N GLY A 113 -18.89 15.69 23.52
CA GLY A 113 -17.61 15.66 24.25
C GLY A 113 -16.62 16.74 23.78
N ASP A 114 -15.68 17.06 24.67
CA ASP A 114 -14.68 18.14 24.45
C ASP A 114 -13.70 17.85 23.30
N ASN A 115 -13.65 16.60 22.84
CA ASN A 115 -12.80 16.19 21.72
C ASN A 115 -13.45 16.43 20.35
N TYR A 116 -14.65 17.00 20.27
CA TYR A 116 -15.35 17.19 19.01
C TYR A 116 -15.58 18.68 18.70
N VAL A 117 -15.35 19.05 17.43
CA VAL A 117 -15.79 20.31 16.86
C VAL A 117 -16.82 19.96 15.78
N GLY A 118 -18.10 19.96 16.16
CA GLY A 118 -19.14 19.40 15.31
C GLY A 118 -18.95 17.91 15.08
N PHE A 119 -18.80 17.47 13.83
CA PHE A 119 -18.51 16.07 13.48
C PHE A 119 -17.03 15.73 13.45
N VAL A 120 -16.14 16.72 13.51
CA VAL A 120 -14.68 16.50 13.48
C VAL A 120 -14.21 16.13 14.90
N ARG A 121 -13.62 14.94 15.02
CA ARG A 121 -12.93 14.51 16.23
C ARG A 121 -11.51 15.09 16.25
N ASN A 122 -11.16 15.74 17.34
CA ASN A 122 -9.81 16.20 17.63
C ASN A 122 -8.98 15.03 18.21
N ALA A 123 -7.87 14.70 17.58
CA ALA A 123 -6.98 13.61 18.01
C ALA A 123 -5.66 14.11 18.63
N THR A 124 -5.54 15.39 18.98
CA THR A 124 -4.31 15.96 19.57
C THR A 124 -3.92 15.35 20.91
N ASN A 125 -4.89 14.82 21.63
CA ASN A 125 -4.68 14.11 22.91
C ASN A 125 -4.34 12.62 22.72
N GLN A 126 -4.08 12.17 21.50
CA GLN A 126 -3.80 10.77 21.18
C GLN A 126 -4.90 9.80 21.68
N SER A 127 -6.17 10.19 21.55
CA SER A 127 -7.31 9.29 21.85
C SER A 127 -7.85 8.64 20.58
N LEU A 128 -8.25 7.38 20.68
CA LEU A 128 -8.95 6.65 19.63
C LEU A 128 -10.40 7.13 19.49
N ASN A 129 -10.99 6.85 18.33
CA ASN A 129 -12.44 6.87 18.17
C ASN A 129 -13.08 5.95 19.24
N PRO A 130 -14.17 6.38 19.93
CA PRO A 130 -14.81 5.54 20.94
C PRO A 130 -15.24 4.16 20.43
N ASN A 131 -15.70 4.06 19.16
CA ASN A 131 -16.09 2.78 18.57
C ASN A 131 -14.88 1.89 18.25
N GLU A 132 -13.76 2.48 17.77
CA GLU A 132 -12.48 1.76 17.61
C GLU A 132 -11.99 1.22 18.96
N ALA A 133 -11.96 2.06 19.99
CA ALA A 133 -11.56 1.66 21.33
C ALA A 133 -12.44 0.54 21.89
N ALA A 134 -13.76 0.62 21.69
CA ALA A 134 -14.72 -0.40 22.11
C ALA A 134 -14.53 -1.71 21.35
N TYR A 135 -14.29 -1.64 20.02
CA TYR A 135 -14.01 -2.80 19.18
C TYR A 135 -12.76 -3.54 19.67
N VAL A 136 -11.64 -2.84 19.78
CA VAL A 136 -10.35 -3.42 20.17
C VAL A 136 -10.42 -3.99 21.59
N LYS A 137 -11.09 -3.31 22.51
CA LYS A 137 -11.31 -3.84 23.86
C LYS A 137 -12.08 -5.16 23.82
N ARG A 138 -13.18 -5.24 23.07
CA ARG A 138 -13.97 -6.47 22.92
C ARG A 138 -13.15 -7.57 22.25
N HIS A 139 -12.41 -7.24 21.18
CA HIS A 139 -11.53 -8.17 20.49
C HIS A 139 -10.50 -8.79 21.45
N ARG A 140 -9.82 -8.00 22.26
CA ARG A 140 -8.85 -8.46 23.26
C ARG A 140 -9.49 -9.35 24.32
N GLN A 141 -10.68 -8.99 24.78
CA GLN A 141 -11.43 -9.82 25.75
C GLN A 141 -11.80 -11.18 25.17
N ASN A 142 -12.29 -11.22 23.93
CA ASN A 142 -12.63 -12.47 23.22
C ASN A 142 -11.39 -13.36 23.03
N ASN A 143 -10.24 -12.76 22.80
CA ASN A 143 -8.99 -13.46 22.47
C ASN A 143 -8.12 -13.81 23.69
N LYS A 144 -8.48 -13.45 24.90
CA LYS A 144 -7.65 -13.73 26.09
C LYS A 144 -7.31 -15.22 26.24
N ARG A 145 -8.30 -16.11 26.08
CA ARG A 145 -8.08 -17.57 26.14
C ARG A 145 -7.26 -18.06 24.93
N ARG A 146 -7.57 -17.56 23.74
CA ARG A 146 -6.80 -17.93 22.52
C ARG A 146 -5.33 -17.54 22.64
N TRP A 147 -5.02 -16.37 23.23
CA TRP A 147 -3.65 -15.98 23.55
C TRP A 147 -2.98 -16.96 24.51
N ALA A 148 -3.68 -17.38 25.57
CA ALA A 148 -3.13 -18.37 26.48
C ALA A 148 -2.83 -19.70 25.78
N ASP A 149 -3.77 -20.21 24.98
CA ASP A 149 -3.60 -21.46 24.25
C ASP A 149 -2.46 -21.36 23.21
N TRP A 150 -2.33 -20.21 22.51
CA TRP A 150 -1.28 -19.98 21.51
C TRP A 150 0.12 -19.91 22.17
N LEU A 151 0.25 -19.17 23.27
CA LEU A 151 1.51 -19.08 24.03
C LEU A 151 1.92 -20.43 24.64
N LYS A 152 0.95 -21.21 25.15
CA LYS A 152 1.21 -22.56 25.67
C LYS A 152 1.70 -23.51 24.57
N ARG A 153 1.07 -23.50 23.38
CA ARG A 153 1.56 -24.27 22.24
C ARG A 153 2.98 -23.90 21.84
N ALA A 154 3.38 -22.63 22.04
CA ALA A 154 4.75 -22.14 21.82
C ALA A 154 5.72 -22.51 22.98
N GLY A 155 5.27 -23.29 23.96
CA GLY A 155 6.10 -23.69 25.11
C GLY A 155 6.42 -22.57 26.09
N MET A 156 5.59 -21.51 26.14
CA MET A 156 5.86 -20.35 27.00
C MET A 156 5.56 -20.63 28.48
N ASP A 157 4.81 -21.69 28.84
CA ASP A 157 4.62 -22.13 30.23
C ASP A 157 5.94 -22.57 30.86
N ASP A 158 6.82 -23.20 30.09
CA ASP A 158 8.09 -23.74 30.57
C ASP A 158 9.18 -22.66 30.53
N ASN A 159 9.18 -21.77 31.52
CA ASN A 159 10.15 -20.67 31.64
C ASN A 159 10.18 -19.68 30.46
N GLY A 160 9.08 -19.54 29.73
CA GLY A 160 8.93 -18.53 28.66
C GLY A 160 8.38 -17.20 29.18
N VAL A 161 7.52 -17.25 30.22
CA VAL A 161 6.99 -16.07 30.92
C VAL A 161 6.96 -16.30 32.43
N PRO A 162 7.03 -15.24 33.27
CA PRO A 162 7.04 -15.38 34.74
C PRO A 162 5.75 -16.02 35.25
N GLY A 163 5.88 -17.09 36.04
CA GLY A 163 4.76 -17.76 36.70
C GLY A 163 3.84 -18.57 35.78
N GLY A 164 4.28 -18.80 34.54
CA GLY A 164 3.50 -19.49 33.51
C GLY A 164 2.48 -18.57 32.81
N VAL A 165 1.93 -19.05 31.70
CA VAL A 165 1.10 -18.25 30.77
C VAL A 165 -0.15 -17.71 31.45
N ASP A 166 -0.90 -18.52 32.19
CA ASP A 166 -2.15 -18.09 32.82
C ASP A 166 -1.91 -17.01 33.89
N SER A 167 -0.86 -17.16 34.71
CA SER A 167 -0.45 -16.17 35.69
C SER A 167 -0.01 -14.86 35.01
N PHE A 168 0.78 -14.95 33.96
CA PHE A 168 1.26 -13.81 33.21
C PHE A 168 0.11 -13.01 32.58
N LEU A 169 -0.83 -13.68 31.92
CA LEU A 169 -1.99 -13.07 31.27
C LEU A 169 -3.13 -12.69 32.26
N SER A 170 -2.98 -12.99 33.54
CA SER A 170 -3.93 -12.50 34.55
C SER A 170 -3.93 -10.98 34.64
N ASP A 171 -2.78 -10.33 34.42
CA ASP A 171 -2.66 -8.90 34.18
C ASP A 171 -2.93 -8.59 32.70
N GLU A 172 -4.03 -7.89 32.41
CA GLU A 172 -4.42 -7.51 31.04
C GLU A 172 -3.37 -6.67 30.31
N ARG A 173 -2.47 -5.98 31.03
CA ARG A 173 -1.35 -5.22 30.45
C ARG A 173 -0.30 -6.13 29.80
N ASN A 174 -0.28 -7.40 30.14
CA ASN A 174 0.64 -8.40 29.61
C ASN A 174 0.09 -9.12 28.36
N GLN A 175 -1.20 -8.98 28.06
CA GLN A 175 -1.74 -9.51 26.80
C GLN A 175 -1.04 -8.82 25.63
N PRO A 176 -0.42 -9.57 24.70
CA PRO A 176 0.27 -8.98 23.56
C PRO A 176 -0.67 -8.16 22.68
N ARG A 177 -0.13 -7.09 22.11
CA ARG A 177 -0.84 -6.16 21.22
C ARG A 177 -0.11 -6.15 19.87
N VAL A 178 -0.75 -6.76 18.88
CA VAL A 178 -0.10 -7.06 17.60
C VAL A 178 -0.83 -6.39 16.45
N GLY A 179 -0.07 -5.87 15.49
CA GLY A 179 -0.59 -5.36 14.23
C GLY A 179 0.13 -5.99 13.03
N PHE A 180 -0.59 -6.08 11.91
CA PHE A 180 -0.02 -6.40 10.59
C PHE A 180 0.06 -5.14 9.74
N ALA A 181 1.15 -5.00 8.99
CA ALA A 181 1.35 -3.93 8.01
C ALA A 181 1.68 -4.57 6.65
N ALA A 182 0.74 -4.53 5.71
CA ALA A 182 0.88 -5.10 4.37
C ALA A 182 1.23 -4.02 3.35
N SER A 183 2.38 -4.16 2.70
CA SER A 183 2.91 -3.21 1.73
C SER A 183 2.15 -3.20 0.41
N GLY A 184 2.39 -2.16 -0.39
CA GLY A 184 1.92 -2.05 -1.76
C GLY A 184 2.71 -2.88 -2.76
N GLY A 185 2.25 -2.87 -4.02
CA GLY A 185 2.86 -3.57 -5.15
C GLY A 185 1.85 -4.32 -6.02
N GLY A 186 0.63 -3.78 -6.17
CA GLY A 186 -0.43 -4.35 -7.03
C GLY A 186 -0.91 -5.72 -6.57
N TYR A 187 -1.33 -6.56 -7.52
CA TYR A 187 -1.78 -7.93 -7.22
C TYR A 187 -0.69 -8.80 -6.61
N ARG A 188 0.58 -8.59 -6.97
CA ARG A 188 1.70 -9.28 -6.32
C ARG A 188 1.62 -9.11 -4.81
N ALA A 189 1.53 -7.87 -4.34
CA ALA A 189 1.49 -7.57 -2.91
C ALA A 189 0.19 -8.06 -2.27
N MET A 190 -0.95 -7.96 -2.96
CA MET A 190 -2.22 -8.49 -2.47
C MET A 190 -2.13 -10.00 -2.23
N LEU A 191 -1.70 -10.79 -3.22
CA LEU A 191 -1.63 -12.24 -3.11
C LEU A 191 -0.62 -12.70 -2.06
N VAL A 192 0.55 -12.03 -1.96
CA VAL A 192 1.53 -12.32 -0.91
C VAL A 192 0.98 -11.99 0.48
N ALA A 193 0.31 -10.84 0.65
CA ALA A 193 -0.30 -10.48 1.93
C ALA A 193 -1.40 -11.45 2.36
N LEU A 194 -2.25 -11.89 1.41
CA LEU A 194 -3.27 -12.92 1.66
C LEU A 194 -2.62 -14.26 2.07
N GLY A 195 -1.58 -14.70 1.36
CA GLY A 195 -0.88 -15.95 1.69
C GLY A 195 -0.13 -15.90 3.03
N VAL A 196 0.46 -14.74 3.39
CA VAL A 196 1.04 -14.54 4.74
C VAL A 196 -0.05 -14.56 5.81
N ALA A 197 -1.20 -13.91 5.57
CA ALA A 197 -2.36 -13.98 6.46
C ALA A 197 -2.86 -15.43 6.62
N GLN A 198 -2.93 -16.20 5.52
CA GLN A 198 -3.23 -17.64 5.54
C GLN A 198 -2.22 -18.44 6.38
N GLY A 199 -0.94 -18.09 6.32
CA GLY A 199 0.13 -18.72 7.11
C GLY A 199 0.02 -18.44 8.62
N PHE A 200 -0.79 -17.47 9.03
CA PHE A 200 -1.08 -17.16 10.44
C PHE A 200 -2.53 -17.46 10.85
N ASP A 201 -3.36 -17.97 9.93
CA ASP A 201 -4.77 -18.27 10.19
C ASP A 201 -4.94 -19.61 10.92
N GLU A 202 -5.75 -19.64 12.01
CA GLU A 202 -6.03 -20.88 12.75
C GLU A 202 -6.82 -21.91 11.93
N ARG A 203 -7.48 -21.50 10.85
CA ARG A 203 -8.21 -22.38 9.94
C ARG A 203 -7.32 -23.08 8.91
N ASN A 204 -6.10 -22.59 8.71
CA ASN A 204 -5.12 -23.21 7.81
C ASN A 204 -4.39 -24.34 8.53
N LYS A 205 -4.54 -25.57 8.00
CA LYS A 205 -3.91 -26.75 8.61
C LYS A 205 -2.38 -26.65 8.65
N THR A 206 -1.76 -26.16 7.59
CA THR A 206 -0.30 -26.00 7.50
C THR A 206 0.21 -25.02 8.55
N ALA A 207 -0.48 -23.88 8.73
CA ALA A 207 -0.15 -22.89 9.77
C ALA A 207 -0.25 -23.47 11.19
N MET A 208 -1.28 -24.29 11.43
CA MET A 208 -1.48 -24.96 12.72
C MET A 208 -0.44 -26.05 12.97
N ASP A 209 -0.14 -26.89 11.99
CA ASP A 209 0.89 -27.93 12.09
C ASP A 209 2.30 -27.35 12.31
N ARG A 210 2.57 -26.13 11.77
CA ARG A 210 3.83 -25.39 11.95
C ARG A 210 3.83 -24.51 13.22
N GLY A 211 2.73 -24.50 13.97
CA GLY A 211 2.56 -23.88 15.29
C GLY A 211 2.16 -22.40 15.27
N VAL A 212 2.27 -21.69 14.16
CA VAL A 212 2.04 -20.23 14.10
C VAL A 212 0.58 -19.82 13.82
N GLY A 213 -0.27 -20.77 13.43
CA GLY A 213 -1.69 -20.54 13.18
C GLY A 213 -2.42 -19.97 14.38
N GLY A 214 -3.31 -19.02 14.13
CA GLY A 214 -4.10 -18.28 15.11
C GLY A 214 -3.58 -16.85 15.37
N LEU A 215 -2.37 -16.51 14.96
CA LEU A 215 -1.82 -15.16 15.17
C LEU A 215 -2.59 -14.09 14.38
N LEU A 216 -3.18 -14.45 13.23
CA LEU A 216 -4.07 -13.55 12.48
C LEU A 216 -5.28 -13.14 13.31
N GLN A 217 -5.97 -14.10 13.95
CA GLN A 217 -7.14 -13.82 14.78
C GLN A 217 -6.80 -13.11 16.10
N LEU A 218 -5.54 -13.21 16.53
CA LEU A 218 -5.07 -12.57 17.76
C LEU A 218 -4.61 -11.13 17.58
N ALA A 219 -4.38 -10.69 16.34
CA ALA A 219 -3.93 -9.33 16.05
C ALA A 219 -5.04 -8.30 16.25
N ASP A 220 -4.68 -7.12 16.76
CA ASP A 220 -5.63 -6.00 16.98
C ASP A 220 -5.95 -5.25 15.69
N TYR A 221 -4.97 -5.11 14.80
CA TYR A 221 -5.06 -4.31 13.57
C TYR A 221 -4.44 -5.00 12.37
N PHE A 222 -5.00 -4.74 11.20
CA PHE A 222 -4.41 -5.08 9.91
C PHE A 222 -4.43 -3.84 9.02
N ALA A 223 -3.26 -3.23 8.79
CA ALA A 223 -3.12 -2.06 7.94
C ALA A 223 -2.63 -2.47 6.54
N GLY A 224 -3.20 -1.88 5.51
CA GLY A 224 -2.82 -2.10 4.12
C GLY A 224 -2.63 -0.81 3.35
N LEU A 225 -1.74 -0.85 2.37
CA LEU A 225 -1.41 0.24 1.46
C LEU A 225 -1.37 -0.31 0.04
N SER A 226 -1.94 0.42 -0.96
CA SER A 226 -1.97 -0.02 -2.37
C SER A 226 -2.49 -1.46 -2.52
N GLY A 227 -1.75 -2.38 -3.12
CA GLY A 227 -2.11 -3.81 -3.19
C GLY A 227 -2.36 -4.46 -1.83
N GLY A 228 -1.65 -4.04 -0.78
CA GLY A 228 -1.94 -4.45 0.60
C GLY A 228 -3.28 -3.95 1.11
N SER A 229 -3.76 -2.78 0.65
CA SER A 229 -5.11 -2.29 0.97
C SER A 229 -6.20 -3.11 0.29
N TRP A 230 -5.94 -3.64 -0.91
CA TRP A 230 -6.85 -4.55 -1.59
C TRP A 230 -7.01 -5.85 -0.79
N ALA A 231 -5.91 -6.41 -0.28
CA ALA A 231 -5.98 -7.57 0.61
C ALA A 231 -6.77 -7.27 1.89
N THR A 232 -6.39 -6.19 2.60
CA THR A 232 -7.01 -5.79 3.88
C THR A 232 -8.49 -5.51 3.73
N GLY A 233 -8.87 -4.71 2.73
CA GLY A 233 -10.25 -4.36 2.46
C GLY A 233 -11.08 -5.57 2.05
N SER A 234 -10.57 -6.40 1.14
CA SER A 234 -11.30 -7.57 0.65
C SER A 234 -11.53 -8.62 1.73
N MET A 235 -10.53 -8.89 2.58
CA MET A 235 -10.73 -9.77 3.74
C MET A 235 -11.88 -9.26 4.63
N ALA A 236 -11.88 -7.98 4.95
CA ALA A 236 -12.82 -7.41 5.90
C ALA A 236 -14.26 -7.29 5.34
N ILE A 237 -14.42 -6.78 4.13
CA ILE A 237 -15.75 -6.55 3.53
C ILE A 237 -16.46 -7.86 3.17
N ASN A 238 -15.69 -8.89 2.79
CA ASN A 238 -16.23 -10.23 2.48
C ASN A 238 -16.34 -11.14 3.72
N ASP A 239 -16.34 -10.55 4.93
CA ASP A 239 -16.56 -11.24 6.21
C ASP A 239 -15.46 -12.26 6.59
N TRP A 240 -14.20 -11.97 6.23
CA TRP A 240 -13.04 -12.79 6.54
C TRP A 240 -13.17 -14.27 6.14
N PRO A 241 -13.42 -14.60 4.87
CA PRO A 241 -13.38 -15.99 4.42
C PRO A 241 -11.96 -16.57 4.60
N THR A 242 -11.77 -17.87 4.39
CA THR A 242 -10.39 -18.37 4.26
C THR A 242 -9.74 -17.72 3.03
N MET A 243 -8.45 -17.50 3.06
CA MET A 243 -7.76 -16.79 1.95
C MET A 243 -7.87 -17.57 0.65
N GLN A 244 -7.89 -18.91 0.73
CA GLN A 244 -8.14 -19.76 -0.42
C GLN A 244 -9.54 -19.52 -0.99
N SER A 245 -10.58 -19.52 -0.14
CA SER A 245 -11.96 -19.24 -0.59
C SER A 245 -12.12 -17.80 -1.09
N LEU A 246 -11.42 -16.83 -0.50
CA LEU A 246 -11.42 -15.45 -0.98
C LEU A 246 -10.92 -15.37 -2.42
N VAL A 247 -9.85 -16.08 -2.75
CA VAL A 247 -9.25 -16.08 -4.10
C VAL A 247 -10.10 -16.91 -5.07
N ASP A 248 -10.58 -18.09 -4.66
CA ASP A 248 -11.26 -19.03 -5.56
C ASP A 248 -12.73 -18.65 -5.82
N ASP A 249 -13.46 -18.26 -4.77
CA ASP A 249 -14.90 -18.11 -4.81
C ASP A 249 -15.35 -16.65 -4.92
N VAL A 250 -14.54 -15.71 -4.42
CA VAL A 250 -14.92 -14.29 -4.32
C VAL A 250 -14.26 -13.46 -5.41
N MET A 251 -12.93 -13.54 -5.55
CA MET A 251 -12.17 -12.71 -6.46
C MET A 251 -12.19 -13.22 -7.89
N ASP A 252 -12.03 -12.33 -8.87
CA ASP A 252 -11.81 -12.66 -10.28
C ASP A 252 -10.48 -12.09 -10.78
N LEU A 253 -9.37 -12.72 -10.39
CA LEU A 253 -8.04 -12.28 -10.77
C LEU A 253 -7.55 -12.88 -12.09
N SER A 254 -8.29 -13.81 -12.69
CA SER A 254 -7.97 -14.40 -13.99
C SER A 254 -8.36 -13.48 -15.16
N SER A 255 -9.35 -12.62 -14.92
CA SER A 255 -9.71 -11.56 -15.85
C SER A 255 -8.80 -10.36 -15.65
N ASN A 256 -8.31 -9.78 -16.75
CA ASN A 256 -7.50 -8.55 -16.66
C ASN A 256 -8.36 -7.38 -16.16
N LEU A 257 -7.84 -6.63 -15.19
CA LEU A 257 -8.55 -5.54 -14.50
C LEU A 257 -9.15 -4.49 -15.43
N ILE A 258 -8.43 -4.13 -16.49
CA ILE A 258 -8.86 -3.11 -17.47
C ILE A 258 -9.38 -3.72 -18.78
N LYS A 259 -9.21 -5.03 -18.99
CA LYS A 259 -9.61 -5.77 -20.16
C LYS A 259 -10.22 -7.11 -19.76
N PRO A 260 -11.45 -7.11 -19.19
CA PRO A 260 -12.08 -8.36 -18.77
C PRO A 260 -12.22 -9.34 -19.94
N SER A 261 -12.19 -10.64 -19.64
CA SER A 261 -12.32 -11.71 -20.63
C SER A 261 -13.73 -11.78 -21.23
N ASP A 262 -14.74 -11.49 -20.41
CA ASP A 262 -16.14 -11.61 -20.75
C ASP A 262 -16.71 -10.33 -21.39
N ASP A 263 -17.99 -10.06 -21.32
CA ASP A 263 -18.69 -8.98 -22.01
C ASP A 263 -18.06 -7.58 -21.73
N LYS A 264 -17.03 -7.25 -22.52
CA LYS A 264 -16.30 -5.98 -22.43
C LYS A 264 -17.20 -4.78 -22.63
N PHE A 265 -18.22 -4.91 -23.47
CA PHE A 265 -19.13 -3.82 -23.74
C PHE A 265 -19.98 -3.49 -22.52
N SER A 266 -20.59 -4.48 -21.87
CA SER A 266 -21.33 -4.27 -20.62
C SER A 266 -20.43 -3.71 -19.54
N PHE A 267 -19.23 -4.26 -19.35
CA PHE A 267 -18.28 -3.78 -18.38
C PHE A 267 -17.99 -2.26 -18.53
N TYR A 268 -17.60 -1.81 -19.73
CA TYR A 268 -17.33 -0.38 -19.95
C TYR A 268 -18.58 0.47 -19.86
N LYS A 269 -19.73 -0.01 -20.35
CA LYS A 269 -21.00 0.67 -20.22
C LYS A 269 -21.34 0.92 -18.74
N ASP A 270 -21.17 -0.07 -17.90
CA ASP A 270 -21.45 0.02 -16.47
C ASP A 270 -20.46 0.98 -15.77
N LEU A 271 -19.16 0.88 -16.10
CA LEU A 271 -18.16 1.83 -15.58
C LEU A 271 -18.52 3.29 -15.92
N PHE A 272 -18.86 3.57 -17.18
CA PHE A 272 -19.24 4.92 -17.61
C PHE A 272 -20.54 5.38 -16.94
N ASN A 273 -21.52 4.52 -16.77
CA ASN A 273 -22.76 4.84 -16.06
C ASN A 273 -22.48 5.20 -14.60
N ASP A 274 -21.71 4.38 -13.89
CA ASP A 274 -21.40 4.56 -12.48
C ASP A 274 -20.69 5.89 -12.23
N VAL A 275 -19.63 6.15 -12.99
CA VAL A 275 -18.85 7.39 -12.86
C VAL A 275 -19.70 8.62 -13.23
N SER A 276 -20.54 8.49 -14.27
CA SER A 276 -21.50 9.56 -14.64
C SER A 276 -22.54 9.83 -13.56
N ASP A 277 -23.00 8.80 -12.82
CA ASP A 277 -23.94 8.98 -11.70
C ASP A 277 -23.31 9.83 -10.57
N LYS A 278 -22.03 9.59 -10.23
CA LYS A 278 -21.29 10.42 -9.27
C LYS A 278 -21.14 11.86 -9.76
N LYS A 279 -20.84 12.05 -11.06
CA LYS A 279 -20.74 13.37 -11.70
C LYS A 279 -22.06 14.12 -11.68
N ASP A 280 -23.16 13.45 -12.00
CA ASP A 280 -24.52 14.03 -11.98
C ASP A 280 -24.98 14.40 -10.56
N ALA A 281 -24.47 13.69 -9.54
CA ALA A 281 -24.66 14.06 -8.14
C ALA A 281 -23.85 15.31 -7.73
N GLY A 282 -23.01 15.86 -8.63
CA GLY A 282 -22.27 17.10 -8.43
C GLY A 282 -20.88 16.96 -7.81
N TYR A 283 -20.32 15.75 -7.85
CA TYR A 283 -18.97 15.47 -7.36
C TYR A 283 -17.96 15.37 -8.52
N PRO A 284 -16.71 15.77 -8.30
CA PRO A 284 -15.67 15.59 -9.29
C PRO A 284 -15.41 14.11 -9.53
N VAL A 285 -15.07 13.77 -10.75
CA VAL A 285 -14.70 12.44 -11.18
C VAL A 285 -13.31 12.45 -11.81
N SER A 286 -12.57 11.36 -11.61
CA SER A 286 -11.19 11.21 -12.03
C SER A 286 -10.91 9.81 -12.58
N ILE A 287 -9.69 9.56 -13.04
CA ILE A 287 -9.24 8.20 -13.39
C ILE A 287 -9.45 7.23 -12.22
N SER A 288 -9.27 7.71 -10.99
CA SER A 288 -9.43 6.89 -9.79
C SER A 288 -10.85 6.34 -9.62
N ASP A 289 -11.88 7.00 -10.12
CA ASP A 289 -13.26 6.46 -10.09
C ASP A 289 -13.37 5.22 -10.99
N TYR A 290 -12.86 5.29 -12.22
CA TYR A 290 -12.85 4.16 -13.15
C TYR A 290 -12.02 2.99 -12.63
N TRP A 291 -10.82 3.29 -12.11
CA TRP A 291 -9.95 2.34 -11.45
C TRP A 291 -10.64 1.63 -10.28
N SER A 292 -11.26 2.40 -9.42
CA SER A 292 -11.96 1.92 -8.22
C SER A 292 -13.15 1.01 -8.57
N ARG A 293 -13.89 1.36 -9.61
CA ARG A 293 -14.98 0.51 -10.08
C ARG A 293 -14.46 -0.79 -10.69
N ALA A 294 -13.39 -0.73 -11.49
CA ALA A 294 -12.75 -1.93 -12.02
C ALA A 294 -12.25 -2.85 -10.88
N LEU A 295 -11.62 -2.30 -9.84
CA LEU A 295 -11.23 -3.05 -8.65
C LEU A 295 -12.43 -3.73 -7.97
N SER A 296 -13.56 -3.04 -7.85
CA SER A 296 -14.76 -3.61 -7.23
C SER A 296 -15.26 -4.86 -7.95
N TYR A 297 -15.13 -4.92 -9.28
CA TYR A 297 -15.47 -6.11 -10.08
C TYR A 297 -14.64 -7.34 -9.72
N GLN A 298 -13.42 -7.13 -9.25
CA GLN A 298 -12.50 -8.23 -8.96
C GLN A 298 -12.39 -8.58 -7.47
N LEU A 299 -12.70 -7.65 -6.58
CA LEU A 299 -12.43 -7.78 -5.15
C LEU A 299 -13.67 -8.07 -4.30
N LEU A 300 -14.88 -7.93 -4.86
CA LEU A 300 -16.15 -8.17 -4.17
C LEU A 300 -16.80 -9.45 -4.64
N ASN A 301 -17.53 -10.10 -3.74
CA ASN A 301 -18.18 -11.36 -4.00
C ASN A 301 -19.20 -11.27 -5.15
N LYS A 302 -18.84 -11.82 -6.30
CA LYS A 302 -19.65 -11.86 -7.51
C LYS A 302 -20.82 -12.86 -7.44
N THR A 303 -20.76 -13.82 -6.52
CA THR A 303 -21.75 -14.89 -6.38
C THR A 303 -22.75 -14.62 -5.26
N ASP A 304 -22.49 -13.65 -4.39
CA ASP A 304 -23.42 -13.28 -3.33
C ASP A 304 -24.51 -12.35 -3.89
N HIS A 305 -25.75 -12.84 -3.86
CA HIS A 305 -26.93 -12.08 -4.25
C HIS A 305 -27.44 -11.15 -3.13
N SER A 306 -26.67 -10.95 -2.07
CA SER A 306 -27.03 -9.99 -1.02
C SER A 306 -27.13 -8.57 -1.60
N PRO A 307 -28.01 -7.71 -1.05
CA PRO A 307 -28.10 -6.32 -1.51
C PRO A 307 -26.77 -5.55 -1.42
N MET A 308 -25.83 -6.03 -0.59
CA MET A 308 -24.51 -5.43 -0.39
C MET A 308 -23.62 -5.53 -1.62
N PHE A 309 -23.67 -6.65 -2.38
CA PHE A 309 -22.76 -6.88 -3.50
C PHE A 309 -23.42 -6.75 -4.89
N VAL A 310 -24.69 -6.37 -4.94
CA VAL A 310 -25.42 -6.17 -6.21
C VAL A 310 -24.69 -5.19 -7.12
N HIS A 311 -24.64 -5.47 -8.39
CA HIS A 311 -23.94 -4.69 -9.42
C HIS A 311 -22.47 -4.43 -9.06
N HIS A 312 -21.75 -5.47 -8.63
CA HIS A 312 -20.34 -5.39 -8.25
C HIS A 312 -20.06 -4.29 -7.22
N GLY A 313 -20.92 -4.21 -6.21
CA GLY A 313 -20.74 -3.32 -5.07
C GLY A 313 -20.85 -1.83 -5.38
N GLN A 314 -21.70 -1.42 -6.34
CA GLN A 314 -21.96 0.00 -6.58
C GLN A 314 -22.29 0.79 -5.30
N ARG A 315 -22.94 0.16 -4.34
CA ARG A 315 -23.38 0.73 -3.07
C ARG A 315 -22.63 0.21 -1.85
N THR A 316 -21.76 -0.76 -2.03
CA THR A 316 -20.96 -1.28 -0.93
C THR A 316 -20.02 -0.20 -0.45
N THR A 317 -20.13 0.19 0.80
CA THR A 317 -19.27 1.21 1.42
C THR A 317 -18.21 0.57 2.31
N TYR A 318 -17.12 1.27 2.56
CA TYR A 318 -16.10 0.83 3.51
C TYR A 318 -16.66 0.78 4.95
N SER A 319 -17.56 1.71 5.27
CA SER A 319 -18.29 1.70 6.53
C SER A 319 -19.25 0.51 6.71
N ASP A 320 -19.66 -0.18 5.63
CA ASP A 320 -20.46 -1.41 5.73
C ASP A 320 -19.73 -2.58 6.39
N ILE A 321 -18.40 -2.53 6.47
CA ILE A 321 -17.61 -3.53 7.21
C ILE A 321 -18.14 -3.74 8.64
N VAL A 322 -18.66 -2.69 9.29
CA VAL A 322 -19.25 -2.81 10.64
C VAL A 322 -20.49 -3.72 10.70
N ASN A 323 -21.09 -3.99 9.54
CA ASN A 323 -22.28 -4.83 9.41
C ASN A 323 -21.96 -6.31 9.21
N THR A 324 -20.70 -6.67 8.91
CA THR A 324 -20.29 -8.08 8.75
C THR A 324 -20.37 -8.83 10.09
N THR A 325 -20.51 -10.15 10.04
CA THR A 325 -20.61 -11.00 11.24
C THR A 325 -19.32 -10.97 12.03
N SER A 326 -18.19 -11.16 11.36
CA SER A 326 -16.87 -11.17 12.00
C SER A 326 -16.55 -9.85 12.70
N PHE A 327 -16.99 -8.73 12.13
CA PHE A 327 -16.79 -7.42 12.77
C PHE A 327 -17.69 -7.25 14.01
N LYS A 328 -18.96 -7.61 13.92
CA LYS A 328 -19.88 -7.57 15.07
C LYS A 328 -19.40 -8.44 16.23
N ASP A 329 -18.81 -9.58 15.92
CA ASP A 329 -18.24 -10.51 16.90
C ASP A 329 -16.84 -10.09 17.37
N ALA A 330 -16.22 -9.10 16.72
CA ALA A 330 -14.85 -8.69 16.92
C ALA A 330 -13.87 -9.89 16.88
N SER A 331 -13.99 -10.72 15.82
CA SER A 331 -13.26 -11.98 15.69
C SER A 331 -11.92 -11.84 14.99
N TYR A 332 -11.71 -10.72 14.25
CA TYR A 332 -10.53 -10.45 13.43
C TYR A 332 -9.95 -9.05 13.70
N PRO A 333 -8.75 -8.74 13.22
CA PRO A 333 -8.17 -7.42 13.40
C PRO A 333 -9.01 -6.31 12.74
N LEU A 334 -8.96 -5.11 13.31
CA LEU A 334 -9.59 -3.94 12.71
C LEU A 334 -8.82 -3.52 11.45
N PRO A 335 -9.49 -3.41 10.28
CA PRO A 335 -8.82 -3.05 9.04
C PRO A 335 -8.54 -1.54 8.97
N ILE A 336 -7.36 -1.18 8.43
CA ILE A 336 -6.95 0.20 8.15
C ILE A 336 -6.46 0.26 6.70
N VAL A 337 -6.98 1.21 5.90
CA VAL A 337 -6.48 1.54 4.57
C VAL A 337 -5.76 2.89 4.63
N LEU A 338 -4.56 2.96 4.05
CA LEU A 338 -3.71 4.15 4.08
C LEU A 338 -3.58 4.78 2.69
N SER A 339 -3.74 6.09 2.61
CA SER A 339 -3.54 6.91 1.39
C SER A 339 -2.74 8.15 1.73
N ILE A 340 -2.15 8.81 0.72
CA ILE A 340 -1.44 10.07 0.90
C ILE A 340 -2.30 11.23 0.40
N GLY A 341 -2.37 12.31 1.19
CA GLY A 341 -2.91 13.59 0.74
C GLY A 341 -1.85 14.37 -0.04
N ARG A 342 -2.10 14.61 -1.32
CA ARG A 342 -1.26 15.47 -2.15
C ARG A 342 -1.47 16.93 -1.75
N PRO A 343 -0.42 17.67 -1.38
CA PRO A 343 -0.57 19.09 -1.06
C PRO A 343 -1.09 19.91 -2.27
N PRO A 344 -1.87 20.95 -2.04
CA PRO A 344 -2.39 21.80 -3.12
C PRO A 344 -1.26 22.33 -4.00
N ASN A 345 -1.45 22.26 -5.32
CA ASN A 345 -0.52 22.73 -6.36
C ASN A 345 0.82 21.96 -6.45
N GLU A 346 0.96 20.83 -5.78
CA GLU A 346 2.10 19.93 -5.93
C GLU A 346 1.74 18.76 -6.83
N ILE A 347 2.68 18.34 -7.70
CA ILE A 347 2.56 17.14 -8.54
C ILE A 347 3.38 16.00 -7.93
N MET A 348 4.54 16.34 -7.36
CA MET A 348 5.45 15.39 -6.74
C MET A 348 5.12 15.23 -5.26
N ILE A 349 5.10 14.01 -4.78
CA ILE A 349 4.84 13.70 -3.37
C ILE A 349 6.14 13.81 -2.58
N ASN A 350 6.12 14.61 -1.53
CA ASN A 350 7.22 14.73 -0.58
C ASN A 350 7.23 13.56 0.41
N PRO A 351 8.41 13.09 0.86
CA PRO A 351 8.50 12.07 1.92
C PRO A 351 7.80 12.42 3.23
N ASN A 352 7.54 13.71 3.48
CA ASN A 352 6.77 14.20 4.64
C ASN A 352 5.28 14.46 4.35
N ALA A 353 4.77 14.00 3.20
CA ALA A 353 3.36 14.16 2.84
C ALA A 353 2.43 13.58 3.91
N THR A 354 1.20 14.11 3.96
CA THR A 354 0.20 13.71 4.95
C THR A 354 -0.36 12.33 4.65
N TYR A 355 -0.18 11.39 5.56
CA TYR A 355 -0.92 10.13 5.50
C TYR A 355 -2.32 10.31 6.06
N PHE A 356 -3.31 9.87 5.30
CA PHE A 356 -4.70 9.72 5.69
C PHE A 356 -5.03 8.25 5.85
N GLU A 357 -5.73 7.90 6.93
CA GLU A 357 -6.22 6.55 7.15
C GLU A 357 -7.74 6.49 7.07
N PHE A 358 -8.22 5.36 6.56
CA PHE A 358 -9.60 4.94 6.61
C PHE A 358 -9.72 3.76 7.56
N THR A 359 -10.59 3.90 8.55
CA THR A 359 -11.11 2.78 9.33
C THR A 359 -12.61 2.62 9.02
N PRO A 360 -13.28 1.52 9.39
CA PRO A 360 -14.73 1.41 9.22
C PRO A 360 -15.56 2.47 9.95
N PHE A 361 -14.91 3.26 10.82
CA PHE A 361 -15.56 4.30 11.62
C PHE A 361 -15.27 5.72 11.14
N GLU A 362 -14.03 5.98 10.73
CA GLU A 362 -13.60 7.35 10.44
C GLU A 362 -12.50 7.43 9.39
N PHE A 363 -12.42 8.60 8.75
CA PHE A 363 -11.37 9.06 7.86
C PHE A 363 -10.64 10.22 8.50
N GLY A 364 -9.30 10.23 8.45
CA GLY A 364 -8.53 11.35 8.98
C GLY A 364 -7.04 11.09 9.06
N THR A 365 -6.36 11.90 9.85
CA THR A 365 -4.90 11.84 9.99
C THR A 365 -4.46 12.15 11.42
N TRP A 366 -3.37 11.51 11.82
CA TRP A 366 -2.65 11.78 13.05
C TRP A 366 -1.56 12.85 12.90
N GLN A 367 -1.36 13.37 11.69
CA GLN A 367 -0.32 14.37 11.40
C GLN A 367 -0.48 15.63 12.26
N PRO A 368 0.57 16.11 12.94
CA PRO A 368 0.47 17.15 13.98
C PRO A 368 -0.22 18.45 13.57
N TYR A 369 -0.11 18.84 12.31
CA TYR A 369 -0.74 20.05 11.80
C TYR A 369 -2.25 19.92 11.58
N LEU A 370 -2.81 18.69 11.56
CA LEU A 370 -4.26 18.48 11.44
C LEU A 370 -4.81 17.68 12.63
N GLN A 371 -4.31 16.47 12.90
CA GLN A 371 -4.75 15.57 13.98
C GLN A 371 -6.27 15.54 14.14
N ALA A 372 -6.95 15.19 13.07
CA ALA A 372 -8.41 15.24 13.00
C ALA A 372 -8.99 14.06 12.22
N PHE A 373 -10.17 13.64 12.65
CA PHE A 373 -10.93 12.54 12.04
C PHE A 373 -12.39 12.91 11.86
N PHE A 374 -13.04 12.30 10.87
CA PHE A 374 -14.42 12.53 10.49
C PHE A 374 -15.13 11.20 10.21
N PRO A 375 -16.42 11.03 10.57
CA PRO A 375 -17.16 9.79 10.31
C PRO A 375 -17.14 9.41 8.83
N VAL A 376 -16.54 8.25 8.50
CA VAL A 376 -16.28 7.83 7.12
C VAL A 376 -17.56 7.69 6.30
N GLY A 377 -18.63 7.15 6.88
CA GLY A 377 -19.91 6.95 6.20
C GLY A 377 -20.64 8.24 5.77
N TYR A 378 -20.10 9.41 6.15
CA TYR A 378 -20.65 10.72 5.77
C TYR A 378 -19.64 11.58 5.02
N LEU A 379 -18.60 10.97 4.48
CA LEU A 379 -17.44 11.65 3.88
C LEU A 379 -17.79 12.56 2.69
N GLY A 380 -18.92 12.30 1.99
CA GLY A 380 -19.42 13.16 0.90
C GLY A 380 -20.00 14.51 1.33
N SER A 381 -20.13 14.78 2.63
CA SER A 381 -20.83 15.95 3.15
C SER A 381 -20.00 17.24 2.99
N ASP A 382 -20.67 18.34 2.61
CA ASP A 382 -20.06 19.68 2.58
C ASP A 382 -19.95 20.23 4.01
N MET A 383 -18.71 20.22 4.53
CA MET A 383 -18.40 20.64 5.90
C MET A 383 -17.62 21.95 5.94
N ARG A 384 -17.85 22.70 7.01
CA ARG A 384 -17.04 23.86 7.37
C ARG A 384 -16.85 23.93 8.88
N ASN A 385 -15.62 23.90 9.34
CA ASN A 385 -15.26 23.88 10.76
C ASN A 385 -16.10 22.84 11.54
N GLY A 386 -16.14 21.61 11.01
CA GLY A 386 -16.83 20.46 11.61
C GLY A 386 -18.36 20.45 11.53
N LYS A 387 -18.99 21.47 10.93
CA LYS A 387 -20.46 21.58 10.80
C LYS A 387 -20.89 21.55 9.34
N GLN A 388 -22.12 21.06 9.09
CA GLN A 388 -22.70 21.06 7.76
C GLN A 388 -22.80 22.49 7.21
N ASN A 389 -22.34 22.67 5.97
CA ASN A 389 -22.42 23.90 5.23
C ASN A 389 -23.62 23.92 4.26
N ALA A 390 -24.25 22.77 4.03
CA ALA A 390 -25.41 22.64 3.16
C ALA A 390 -26.62 23.45 3.68
N LYS A 391 -27.37 24.06 2.78
CA LYS A 391 -28.53 24.89 3.13
C LYS A 391 -29.63 24.11 3.85
N ASP A 392 -29.82 22.84 3.47
CA ASP A 392 -30.80 21.93 4.05
C ASP A 392 -30.26 21.16 5.26
N LYS A 393 -28.98 21.41 5.64
CA LYS A 393 -28.29 20.72 6.71
C LYS A 393 -28.28 19.19 6.55
N SER A 394 -28.37 18.68 5.32
CA SER A 394 -28.21 17.27 5.02
C SER A 394 -26.74 16.85 5.09
N CYS A 395 -26.52 15.56 5.39
CA CYS A 395 -25.26 14.87 5.21
C CYS A 395 -25.31 14.03 3.92
N VAL A 396 -24.17 13.52 3.49
CA VAL A 396 -24.06 12.71 2.27
C VAL A 396 -23.38 11.39 2.61
N ALA A 397 -24.09 10.32 2.33
CA ALA A 397 -23.60 8.95 2.44
C ALA A 397 -23.14 8.41 1.08
N ASN A 398 -22.57 7.20 1.09
CA ASN A 398 -22.12 6.46 -0.09
C ASN A 398 -20.92 7.09 -0.85
N TYR A 399 -20.21 8.04 -0.24
CA TYR A 399 -18.95 8.54 -0.79
C TYR A 399 -17.78 7.62 -0.50
N ASP A 400 -17.84 6.93 0.63
CA ASP A 400 -16.88 5.90 1.06
C ASP A 400 -17.14 4.55 0.38
N ASN A 401 -17.53 4.55 -0.92
CA ASN A 401 -17.65 3.32 -1.68
C ASN A 401 -16.40 2.47 -1.49
N PHE A 402 -16.57 1.17 -1.25
CA PHE A 402 -15.48 0.24 -0.94
C PHE A 402 -14.35 0.31 -1.97
N GLY A 403 -14.70 0.15 -3.26
CA GLY A 403 -13.71 0.24 -4.33
C GLY A 403 -13.02 1.59 -4.37
N TYR A 404 -13.76 2.69 -4.10
CA TYR A 404 -13.17 4.03 -4.06
C TYR A 404 -12.15 4.18 -2.94
N VAL A 405 -12.44 3.68 -1.74
CA VAL A 405 -11.51 3.73 -0.61
C VAL A 405 -10.22 2.97 -0.91
N VAL A 406 -10.30 1.70 -1.35
CA VAL A 406 -9.09 0.93 -1.72
C VAL A 406 -8.42 1.47 -2.98
N GLY A 407 -9.19 2.10 -3.87
CA GLY A 407 -8.72 2.80 -5.06
C GLY A 407 -7.90 4.05 -4.73
N THR A 408 -8.30 4.85 -3.72
CA THR A 408 -7.51 6.02 -3.27
C THR A 408 -6.11 5.62 -2.84
N SER A 409 -5.99 4.47 -2.17
CA SER A 409 -4.72 3.90 -1.69
C SER A 409 -3.81 3.38 -2.80
N SER A 410 -4.33 3.24 -4.03
CA SER A 410 -3.63 2.68 -5.18
C SER A 410 -3.73 3.56 -6.44
N THR A 411 -4.02 4.83 -6.27
CA THR A 411 -4.06 5.83 -7.34
C THR A 411 -2.64 6.27 -7.71
N LEU A 412 -2.01 5.55 -8.65
CA LEU A 412 -0.62 5.74 -9.11
C LEU A 412 -0.60 6.29 -10.54
N PHE A 413 -1.42 7.33 -10.83
CA PHE A 413 -1.64 7.81 -12.20
C PHE A 413 -0.90 9.10 -12.55
N ASN A 414 -0.32 9.81 -11.59
CA ASN A 414 0.39 11.07 -11.81
C ASN A 414 1.53 10.92 -12.82
N GLY A 415 2.34 9.85 -12.75
CA GLY A 415 3.39 9.57 -13.74
C GLY A 415 2.83 9.29 -15.14
N ALA A 416 1.77 8.48 -15.24
CA ALA A 416 1.10 8.18 -16.51
C ALA A 416 0.41 9.44 -17.09
N TYR A 417 -0.23 10.25 -16.23
CA TYR A 417 -0.86 11.50 -16.63
C TYR A 417 0.15 12.54 -17.12
N THR A 418 1.26 12.72 -16.42
CA THR A 418 2.36 13.59 -16.84
C THR A 418 2.89 13.15 -18.22
N ALA A 419 3.13 11.86 -18.39
CA ALA A 419 3.56 11.30 -19.66
C ALA A 419 2.55 11.50 -20.81
N PHE A 420 1.24 11.49 -20.50
CA PHE A 420 0.16 11.80 -21.45
C PHE A 420 0.15 13.28 -21.86
N LEU A 421 0.31 14.21 -20.92
CA LEU A 421 0.35 15.65 -21.20
C LEU A 421 1.53 16.05 -22.09
N GLU A 422 2.63 15.31 -22.03
CA GLU A 422 3.82 15.54 -22.86
C GLU A 422 3.68 15.09 -24.32
N GLY A 423 2.55 14.50 -24.70
CA GLY A 423 2.07 14.45 -26.08
C GLY A 423 2.72 13.42 -27.02
N ASN A 424 3.45 12.39 -26.54
CA ASN A 424 4.31 11.58 -27.40
C ASN A 424 4.06 10.06 -27.35
N LYS A 425 2.85 9.56 -27.05
CA LYS A 425 2.68 8.12 -26.86
C LYS A 425 1.49 7.52 -27.60
N THR A 426 1.77 6.41 -28.29
CA THR A 426 0.81 5.48 -28.88
C THR A 426 0.81 4.23 -27.99
N GLY A 427 -0.33 3.79 -27.48
CA GLY A 427 -0.48 2.58 -26.66
C GLY A 427 -1.91 2.43 -26.15
N VAL A 428 -2.36 1.19 -25.89
CA VAL A 428 -3.73 0.90 -25.44
C VAL A 428 -4.08 1.69 -24.19
N LEU A 429 -3.17 1.75 -23.22
CA LEU A 429 -3.37 2.50 -22.00
C LEU A 429 -3.60 3.98 -22.27
N ASN A 430 -2.84 4.58 -23.19
CA ASN A 430 -2.99 5.98 -23.57
C ASN A 430 -4.34 6.27 -24.24
N ASP A 431 -4.81 5.37 -25.10
CA ASP A 431 -6.11 5.55 -25.76
C ASP A 431 -7.27 5.41 -24.76
N ILE A 432 -7.14 4.47 -23.80
CA ILE A 432 -8.07 4.33 -22.68
C ILE A 432 -8.05 5.58 -21.80
N LEU A 433 -6.86 6.03 -21.38
CA LEU A 433 -6.68 7.23 -20.58
C LEU A 433 -7.23 8.46 -21.30
N LYS A 434 -6.96 8.62 -22.60
CA LYS A 434 -7.49 9.74 -23.40
C LYS A 434 -9.01 9.77 -23.34
N LYS A 435 -9.67 8.62 -23.52
CA LYS A 435 -11.12 8.53 -23.48
C LYS A 435 -11.69 8.85 -22.09
N ILE A 436 -11.06 8.30 -21.05
CA ILE A 436 -11.42 8.58 -19.65
C ILE A 436 -11.22 10.06 -19.32
N LEU A 437 -10.09 10.66 -19.73
CA LEU A 437 -9.74 12.05 -19.46
C LEU A 437 -10.67 13.05 -20.16
N GLU A 438 -11.35 12.66 -21.25
CA GLU A 438 -12.41 13.48 -21.87
C GLU A 438 -13.60 13.66 -20.93
N ASP A 439 -13.85 12.72 -20.02
CA ASP A 439 -14.96 12.70 -19.07
C ASP A 439 -14.62 13.24 -17.68
N THR A 440 -13.34 13.25 -17.32
CA THR A 440 -12.90 13.67 -15.97
C THR A 440 -12.89 15.18 -15.80
N ASP A 441 -12.98 15.62 -14.55
CA ASP A 441 -12.94 17.03 -14.21
C ASP A 441 -11.50 17.55 -14.21
N LYS A 442 -11.24 18.59 -15.01
CA LYS A 442 -9.92 19.22 -15.11
C LYS A 442 -9.42 19.67 -13.72
N GLY A 443 -8.23 19.22 -13.39
CA GLY A 443 -7.59 19.50 -12.10
C GLY A 443 -7.60 18.34 -11.11
N TYR A 444 -8.40 17.27 -11.37
CA TYR A 444 -8.45 16.07 -10.53
C TYR A 444 -8.08 14.79 -11.30
N ASN A 445 -7.63 14.90 -12.53
CA ASN A 445 -7.48 13.79 -13.47
C ASN A 445 -6.71 12.60 -12.91
N ASP A 446 -5.62 12.85 -12.19
CA ASP A 446 -4.63 11.89 -11.72
C ASP A 446 -4.70 11.57 -10.21
N VAL A 447 -5.72 12.09 -9.53
CA VAL A 447 -5.90 11.92 -8.08
C VAL A 447 -7.28 11.35 -7.75
N ALA A 448 -7.47 10.93 -6.51
CA ALA A 448 -8.77 10.59 -5.96
C ALA A 448 -9.27 11.75 -5.08
N PRO A 449 -10.11 12.66 -5.59
CA PRO A 449 -10.63 13.80 -4.83
C PRO A 449 -11.64 13.33 -3.79
N VAL A 450 -11.40 13.68 -2.53
CA VAL A 450 -12.31 13.42 -1.40
C VAL A 450 -12.82 14.73 -0.85
N PRO A 451 -14.16 14.96 -0.67
CA PRO A 451 -14.67 16.14 -0.03
C PRO A 451 -13.98 16.40 1.31
N ASN A 452 -13.45 17.60 1.50
CA ASN A 452 -12.63 17.92 2.66
C ASN A 452 -13.48 18.20 3.91
N PRO A 453 -13.59 17.26 4.86
CA PRO A 453 -14.38 17.48 6.07
C PRO A 453 -13.68 18.44 7.06
N PHE A 454 -12.40 18.75 6.84
CA PHE A 454 -11.56 19.60 7.68
C PHE A 454 -11.47 21.05 7.16
N LYS A 455 -12.30 21.41 6.17
CA LYS A 455 -12.36 22.78 5.67
C LYS A 455 -12.70 23.76 6.78
N GLY A 456 -11.85 24.78 6.94
CA GLY A 456 -12.01 25.81 7.98
C GLY A 456 -11.62 25.34 9.39
N TYR A 457 -11.15 24.10 9.57
CA TYR A 457 -10.68 23.56 10.85
C TYR A 457 -9.18 23.78 10.98
N ARG A 458 -8.70 24.26 12.16
CA ARG A 458 -7.27 24.56 12.45
C ARG A 458 -6.61 25.36 11.35
N THR A 459 -7.17 26.53 11.05
CA THR A 459 -6.74 27.40 9.94
C THR A 459 -5.31 27.93 10.04
N ASP A 460 -4.70 27.82 11.21
CA ASP A 460 -3.33 28.19 11.54
C ASP A 460 -2.28 27.14 11.17
N SER A 461 -2.68 25.88 11.07
CA SER A 461 -1.75 24.77 10.84
C SER A 461 -2.16 23.80 9.73
N ASN A 462 -3.45 23.60 9.50
CA ASN A 462 -3.98 22.65 8.52
C ASN A 462 -3.73 23.14 7.07
N VAL A 463 -2.83 22.49 6.34
CA VAL A 463 -2.51 22.85 4.95
C VAL A 463 -3.69 22.72 3.98
N PHE A 464 -4.72 21.94 4.32
CA PHE A 464 -5.93 21.73 3.52
C PHE A 464 -7.10 22.62 3.93
N TRP A 465 -6.95 23.56 4.85
CA TRP A 465 -8.08 24.28 5.43
C TRP A 465 -8.95 25.09 4.46
N GLN A 466 -8.39 25.50 3.32
CA GLN A 466 -9.12 26.22 2.27
C GLN A 466 -9.69 25.31 1.20
N GLU A 467 -9.12 24.11 1.03
CA GLU A 467 -9.43 23.23 -0.08
C GLU A 467 -10.84 22.68 0.04
N LYS A 468 -11.52 22.57 -1.11
CA LYS A 468 -12.83 21.92 -1.21
C LYS A 468 -12.72 20.42 -1.15
N TYR A 469 -11.63 19.88 -1.71
CA TYR A 469 -11.31 18.45 -1.75
C TYR A 469 -9.90 18.22 -1.21
N ILE A 470 -9.66 17.04 -0.66
CA ILE A 470 -8.35 16.49 -0.39
C ILE A 470 -8.05 15.53 -1.54
N ASP A 471 -6.96 15.78 -2.25
CA ASP A 471 -6.52 14.95 -3.36
C ASP A 471 -5.70 13.78 -2.82
N LEU A 472 -6.26 12.56 -2.87
CA LEU A 472 -5.56 11.36 -2.41
C LEU A 472 -4.85 10.66 -3.56
N VAL A 473 -3.70 10.06 -3.23
CA VAL A 473 -2.86 9.26 -4.13
C VAL A 473 -2.35 8.01 -3.42
N ASP A 474 -1.67 7.13 -4.16
CA ASP A 474 -1.08 5.90 -3.64
C ASP A 474 -0.16 6.17 -2.46
N GLY A 475 -0.34 5.41 -1.38
CA GLY A 475 0.46 5.53 -0.17
C GLY A 475 1.95 5.23 -0.37
N GLY A 476 2.33 4.50 -1.42
CA GLY A 476 3.72 4.20 -1.77
C GLY A 476 4.50 5.36 -2.39
N GLU A 477 3.82 6.41 -2.88
CA GLU A 477 4.50 7.53 -3.56
C GLU A 477 5.46 8.33 -2.66
N ALA A 478 5.31 8.25 -1.32
CA ALA A 478 6.27 8.84 -0.37
C ALA A 478 7.44 7.90 0.00
N ASN A 479 7.68 6.85 -0.76
CA ASN A 479 8.72 5.83 -0.54
C ASN A 479 8.60 5.05 0.78
N GLN A 480 7.42 4.99 1.38
CA GLN A 480 7.14 4.23 2.58
C GLN A 480 6.01 3.25 2.27
N ASN A 481 6.36 2.21 1.55
CA ASN A 481 5.38 1.30 0.99
C ASN A 481 4.76 0.34 2.03
N ILE A 482 5.33 0.24 3.25
CA ILE A 482 4.76 -0.53 4.36
C ILE A 482 4.01 0.43 5.30
N PRO A 483 2.71 0.23 5.58
CA PRO A 483 1.88 1.15 6.37
C PRO A 483 2.16 1.07 7.88
N PHE A 484 3.37 1.44 8.32
CA PHE A 484 3.72 1.44 9.73
C PHE A 484 3.07 2.60 10.51
N GLU A 485 2.95 3.79 9.92
CA GLU A 485 2.59 5.00 10.64
C GLU A 485 1.27 4.90 11.44
N PRO A 486 0.15 4.34 10.91
CA PRO A 486 -1.06 4.17 11.71
C PRO A 486 -0.85 3.23 12.89
N LEU A 487 0.04 2.23 12.76
CA LEU A 487 0.32 1.25 13.81
C LEU A 487 1.32 1.74 14.86
N LEU A 488 2.10 2.78 14.54
CA LEU A 488 3.03 3.43 15.48
C LEU A 488 2.33 4.41 16.41
N GLN A 489 1.05 4.74 16.16
CA GLN A 489 0.34 5.72 16.96
C GLN A 489 0.26 5.30 18.44
N PRO A 490 0.70 6.17 19.39
CA PRO A 490 0.67 5.85 20.81
C PRO A 490 -0.70 5.41 21.32
N ALA A 491 -1.79 5.94 20.73
CA ALA A 491 -3.17 5.61 21.04
C ALA A 491 -3.52 4.12 20.81
N ARG A 492 -2.87 3.44 19.86
CA ARG A 492 -3.09 2.02 19.52
C ARG A 492 -2.29 1.07 20.38
N GLU A 493 -1.25 1.59 21.02
CA GLU A 493 -0.47 0.88 22.05
C GLU A 493 0.13 -0.47 21.61
N LEU A 494 0.51 -0.65 20.35
CA LEU A 494 1.04 -1.92 19.85
C LEU A 494 2.40 -2.27 20.48
N ASP A 495 2.59 -3.54 20.75
CA ASP A 495 3.83 -4.13 21.26
C ASP A 495 4.68 -4.73 20.14
N MET A 496 4.03 -5.26 19.10
CA MET A 496 4.66 -5.90 17.95
C MET A 496 3.92 -5.55 16.68
N ILE A 497 4.67 -5.30 15.60
CA ILE A 497 4.13 -5.12 14.25
C ILE A 497 4.79 -6.14 13.34
N ILE A 498 3.99 -6.92 12.61
CA ILE A 498 4.45 -7.80 11.54
C ILE A 498 4.39 -7.00 10.24
N GLY A 499 5.56 -6.60 9.74
CA GLY A 499 5.70 -5.87 8.48
C GLY A 499 5.91 -6.85 7.33
N ILE A 500 4.95 -6.90 6.41
CA ILE A 500 4.99 -7.72 5.19
C ILE A 500 5.51 -6.83 4.08
N ASP A 501 6.75 -7.08 3.65
CA ASP A 501 7.40 -6.29 2.61
C ASP A 501 7.37 -7.02 1.26
N VAL A 502 6.62 -6.45 0.33
CA VAL A 502 6.50 -6.93 -1.05
C VAL A 502 6.97 -5.84 -2.02
N GLY A 503 7.86 -4.96 -1.55
CA GLY A 503 8.54 -3.95 -2.34
C GLY A 503 9.22 -4.54 -3.58
N SER A 504 9.38 -3.72 -4.62
CA SER A 504 10.04 -4.08 -5.88
C SER A 504 11.32 -3.27 -6.06
N ASP A 505 12.11 -3.15 -4.98
CA ASP A 505 13.24 -2.24 -4.91
C ASP A 505 14.40 -2.67 -5.83
N HIS A 506 14.57 -3.99 -6.00
CA HIS A 506 15.58 -4.53 -6.91
C HIS A 506 15.08 -5.82 -7.56
N ALA A 507 14.93 -5.82 -8.88
CA ALA A 507 14.48 -6.98 -9.68
C ALA A 507 13.18 -7.64 -9.14
N GLY A 508 12.25 -6.83 -8.64
CA GLY A 508 10.97 -7.30 -8.08
C GLY A 508 11.04 -7.80 -6.64
N TRP A 509 12.16 -7.61 -5.93
CA TRP A 509 12.36 -8.05 -4.57
C TRP A 509 12.66 -6.90 -3.60
N PRO A 510 12.27 -7.00 -2.33
CA PRO A 510 12.55 -5.98 -1.33
C PRO A 510 14.03 -5.97 -0.93
N ASN A 511 14.55 -4.81 -0.55
CA ASN A 511 15.91 -4.63 -0.06
C ASN A 511 16.00 -3.86 1.27
N GLY A 512 14.85 -3.62 1.93
CA GLY A 512 14.77 -2.89 3.20
C GLY A 512 14.57 -1.38 3.07
N THR A 513 14.45 -0.86 1.84
CA THR A 513 14.22 0.59 1.58
C THR A 513 13.03 1.12 2.37
N ASP A 514 11.89 0.43 2.38
CA ASP A 514 10.66 0.88 3.03
C ASP A 514 10.80 1.06 4.55
N LEU A 515 11.57 0.18 5.23
CA LEU A 515 11.85 0.35 6.65
C LEU A 515 12.76 1.55 6.88
N TRP A 516 13.79 1.69 6.07
CA TRP A 516 14.77 2.75 6.20
C TRP A 516 14.15 4.14 5.95
N GLU A 517 13.28 4.27 4.94
CA GLU A 517 12.54 5.50 4.67
C GLU A 517 11.53 5.80 5.80
N THR A 518 10.88 4.77 6.37
CA THR A 518 10.04 4.96 7.57
C THR A 518 10.89 5.48 8.74
N GLN A 519 12.09 4.92 8.99
CA GLN A 519 13.00 5.41 10.01
C GLN A 519 13.37 6.89 9.78
N ARG A 520 13.69 7.27 8.53
CA ARG A 520 14.02 8.67 8.18
C ARG A 520 12.86 9.60 8.44
N ARG A 521 11.65 9.21 8.04
CA ARG A 521 10.44 9.99 8.31
C ARG A 521 10.23 10.21 9.82
N MET A 522 10.41 9.18 10.63
CA MET A 522 10.27 9.28 12.09
C MET A 522 11.36 10.15 12.76
N GLN A 523 12.42 10.51 12.04
CA GLN A 523 13.44 11.46 12.52
C GLN A 523 13.04 12.93 12.35
N LEU A 524 11.97 13.23 11.58
CA LEU A 524 11.47 14.58 11.44
C LEU A 524 10.84 15.04 12.77
N ASP A 525 10.99 16.31 13.11
CA ASP A 525 10.56 16.86 14.41
C ASP A 525 9.06 16.68 14.66
N GLU A 526 8.24 16.77 13.63
CA GLU A 526 6.79 16.58 13.71
C GLU A 526 6.37 15.15 14.13
N PHE A 527 7.23 14.15 13.96
CA PHE A 527 6.99 12.76 14.37
C PHE A 527 7.67 12.37 15.67
N SER A 528 8.27 13.33 16.39
CA SER A 528 9.01 13.06 17.63
C SER A 528 8.19 12.41 18.75
N TYR A 529 6.88 12.43 18.66
CA TYR A 529 5.96 11.76 19.60
C TYR A 529 5.83 10.25 19.38
N MET A 530 6.34 9.72 18.25
CA MET A 530 6.38 8.30 17.91
C MET A 530 7.82 7.78 17.89
N ALA A 531 8.00 6.51 18.18
CA ALA A 531 9.28 5.83 18.09
C ALA A 531 9.24 4.70 17.05
N PHE A 532 10.29 4.60 16.24
CA PHE A 532 10.49 3.50 15.31
C PHE A 532 11.85 2.84 15.55
N PRO A 533 11.98 1.51 15.44
CA PRO A 533 13.27 0.83 15.57
C PRO A 533 14.32 1.41 14.63
N LYS A 534 15.57 1.46 15.05
CA LYS A 534 16.67 1.65 14.11
C LYS A 534 16.79 0.41 13.23
N VAL A 535 17.03 0.65 11.96
CA VAL A 535 17.22 -0.38 10.94
C VAL A 535 18.49 -0.06 10.14
N PRO A 536 19.19 -1.07 9.59
CA PRO A 536 20.37 -0.85 8.76
C PRO A 536 20.00 -0.28 7.39
N GLU A 537 20.98 0.28 6.70
CA GLU A 537 20.85 0.71 5.31
C GLU A 537 20.79 -0.51 4.35
N MET A 538 20.32 -0.26 3.10
CA MET A 538 20.02 -1.29 2.10
C MET A 538 21.19 -2.22 1.80
N LYS A 539 22.44 -1.70 1.77
CA LYS A 539 23.63 -2.55 1.54
C LYS A 539 23.76 -3.61 2.62
N THR A 540 23.67 -3.20 3.88
CA THR A 540 23.69 -4.12 5.02
C THR A 540 22.52 -5.11 4.98
N PHE A 541 21.32 -4.65 4.60
CA PHE A 541 20.16 -5.51 4.45
C PHE A 541 20.44 -6.67 3.50
N VAL A 542 20.97 -6.39 2.32
CA VAL A 542 21.29 -7.40 1.30
C VAL A 542 22.50 -8.25 1.73
N ASN A 543 23.60 -7.63 2.15
CA ASN A 543 24.84 -8.34 2.50
C ASN A 543 24.65 -9.32 3.66
N LYS A 544 23.79 -8.98 4.64
CA LYS A 544 23.45 -9.85 5.77
C LYS A 544 22.22 -10.73 5.54
N GLY A 545 21.61 -10.66 4.35
CA GLY A 545 20.47 -11.48 3.94
C GLY A 545 19.21 -11.21 4.75
N TYR A 546 19.04 -10.02 5.31
CA TYR A 546 17.81 -9.65 6.05
C TYR A 546 16.59 -9.57 5.13
N ASN A 547 16.79 -9.30 3.85
CA ASN A 547 15.78 -9.34 2.80
C ASN A 547 15.40 -10.76 2.32
N THR A 548 15.94 -11.80 2.95
CA THR A 548 15.66 -13.21 2.60
C THR A 548 14.98 -14.01 3.70
N ARG A 549 14.83 -13.41 4.88
CA ARG A 549 14.37 -14.13 6.07
C ARG A 549 13.65 -13.20 7.04
N PRO A 550 12.83 -13.73 7.95
CA PRO A 550 12.33 -12.97 9.08
C PRO A 550 13.46 -12.35 9.89
N THR A 551 13.33 -11.06 10.20
CA THR A 551 14.29 -10.30 11.02
C THR A 551 13.55 -9.44 12.03
N PHE A 552 14.05 -9.36 13.26
CA PHE A 552 13.47 -8.55 14.33
C PHE A 552 14.25 -7.24 14.47
N PHE A 553 13.53 -6.12 14.37
CA PHE A 553 14.07 -4.78 14.62
C PHE A 553 13.44 -4.19 15.88
N GLY A 554 14.26 -3.52 16.71
CA GLY A 554 13.79 -2.92 17.95
C GLY A 554 13.80 -3.85 19.16
N CYS A 555 14.58 -4.91 19.18
CA CYS A 555 14.72 -5.80 20.34
C CYS A 555 15.16 -5.04 21.60
N ASN A 556 16.05 -4.06 21.43
CA ASN A 556 16.35 -3.06 22.46
C ASN A 556 15.52 -1.79 22.19
N PRO A 557 14.52 -1.46 23.03
CA PRO A 557 13.65 -0.31 22.81
C PRO A 557 14.39 1.04 22.90
N LYS A 558 15.59 1.09 23.47
CA LYS A 558 16.44 2.28 23.52
C LYS A 558 17.14 2.54 22.18
N ASN A 559 17.25 1.51 21.32
CA ASN A 559 17.82 1.63 19.97
C ASN A 559 16.69 1.92 18.97
N ALA A 560 16.09 3.10 19.10
CA ALA A 560 14.99 3.56 18.26
C ALA A 560 15.14 5.07 17.99
N THR A 561 14.50 5.56 16.92
CA THR A 561 14.29 6.99 16.73
C THR A 561 13.41 7.50 17.87
N ASN A 562 13.66 8.72 18.34
CA ASN A 562 12.83 9.37 19.36
C ASN A 562 12.64 8.57 20.66
N ALA A 563 13.55 7.64 20.99
CA ALA A 563 13.42 6.77 22.16
C ALA A 563 13.32 7.55 23.48
N ASP A 564 13.82 8.78 23.52
CA ASP A 564 13.82 9.71 24.66
C ASP A 564 12.65 10.72 24.65
N LYS A 565 11.96 10.87 23.50
CA LYS A 565 10.88 11.86 23.30
C LYS A 565 9.50 11.22 23.21
N ALA A 566 9.43 10.06 22.56
CA ALA A 566 8.16 9.37 22.35
C ALA A 566 7.51 8.93 23.67
N SER A 567 6.20 9.04 23.74
CA SER A 567 5.42 8.67 24.93
C SER A 567 5.40 7.15 25.20
N ARG A 568 5.76 6.35 24.21
CA ARG A 568 5.83 4.88 24.29
C ARG A 568 7.08 4.36 23.58
N PRO A 569 7.66 3.24 24.06
CA PRO A 569 8.72 2.57 23.33
C PRO A 569 8.27 2.16 21.92
N ALA A 570 9.18 2.17 20.96
CA ALA A 570 8.91 1.62 19.64
C ALA A 570 8.38 0.18 19.75
N PRO A 571 7.35 -0.22 19.00
CA PRO A 571 6.98 -1.63 18.90
C PRO A 571 8.15 -2.46 18.34
N LEU A 572 8.16 -3.76 18.64
CA LEU A 572 9.06 -4.68 17.95
C LEU A 572 8.54 -4.88 16.52
N VAL A 573 9.37 -4.69 15.52
CA VAL A 573 9.04 -4.99 14.13
C VAL A 573 9.55 -6.39 13.79
N VAL A 574 8.62 -7.28 13.44
CA VAL A 574 8.89 -8.58 12.81
C VAL A 574 8.78 -8.36 11.31
N TYR A 575 9.90 -8.22 10.65
CA TYR A 575 9.97 -8.00 9.22
C TYR A 575 9.90 -9.31 8.45
N LEU A 576 8.97 -9.41 7.51
CA LEU A 576 8.75 -10.57 6.64
C LEU A 576 8.91 -10.12 5.17
N PRO A 577 10.06 -10.35 4.54
CA PRO A 577 10.27 -10.02 3.14
C PRO A 577 9.60 -11.02 2.21
N ASN A 578 9.13 -10.56 1.05
CA ASN A 578 8.82 -11.43 -0.06
C ASN A 578 10.07 -12.21 -0.49
N TYR A 579 9.94 -13.55 -0.53
CA TYR A 579 11.05 -14.45 -0.86
C TYR A 579 10.52 -15.74 -1.51
N PRO A 580 11.19 -16.29 -2.55
CA PRO A 580 10.71 -17.46 -3.28
C PRO A 580 11.09 -18.78 -2.59
N TYR A 581 10.38 -19.18 -1.54
CA TYR A 581 10.59 -20.49 -0.90
C TYR A 581 10.27 -21.65 -1.85
N THR A 582 9.17 -21.56 -2.57
CA THR A 582 8.66 -22.62 -3.46
C THR A 582 8.27 -22.09 -4.83
N TYR A 583 8.05 -20.80 -4.96
CA TYR A 583 7.61 -20.15 -6.18
C TYR A 583 8.13 -18.72 -6.30
N MET A 584 8.47 -18.30 -7.53
CA MET A 584 8.86 -16.91 -7.82
C MET A 584 7.65 -15.99 -7.68
N THR A 585 7.72 -15.03 -6.76
CA THR A 585 6.63 -14.10 -6.43
C THR A 585 7.00 -12.65 -6.74
N ASN A 586 7.95 -12.42 -7.64
CA ASN A 586 8.43 -11.10 -8.06
C ASN A 586 7.73 -10.59 -9.34
N ALA A 587 6.48 -10.98 -9.56
CA ALA A 587 5.67 -10.49 -10.67
C ALA A 587 5.62 -8.95 -10.70
N SER A 588 5.43 -8.37 -11.87
CA SER A 588 5.33 -6.92 -12.04
C SER A 588 4.20 -6.32 -11.20
N THR A 589 4.42 -5.14 -10.63
CA THR A 589 3.35 -4.35 -9.96
C THR A 589 2.19 -4.04 -10.91
N PHE A 590 2.45 -4.00 -12.21
CA PHE A 590 1.47 -3.71 -13.26
C PHE A 590 0.93 -4.96 -13.97
N GLU A 591 1.20 -6.14 -13.45
CA GLU A 591 0.54 -7.36 -13.92
C GLU A 591 -0.90 -7.38 -13.41
N LEU A 592 -1.86 -7.29 -14.34
CA LEU A 592 -3.27 -7.06 -14.06
C LEU A 592 -4.16 -8.30 -14.24
N ALA A 593 -3.56 -9.47 -14.44
CA ALA A 593 -4.25 -10.75 -14.52
C ALA A 593 -3.33 -11.89 -14.07
N TYR A 594 -3.88 -12.83 -13.31
CA TYR A 594 -3.16 -13.99 -12.79
C TYR A 594 -3.99 -15.24 -13.02
N ASN A 595 -3.47 -16.24 -13.73
CA ASN A 595 -4.19 -17.51 -13.85
C ASN A 595 -4.28 -18.22 -12.48
N VAL A 596 -5.24 -19.12 -12.33
CA VAL A 596 -5.56 -19.79 -11.05
C VAL A 596 -4.36 -20.51 -10.47
N GLU A 597 -3.55 -21.21 -11.29
CA GLU A 597 -2.34 -21.89 -10.81
C GLU A 597 -1.33 -20.89 -10.21
N HIS A 598 -1.12 -19.76 -10.88
CA HIS A 598 -0.23 -18.70 -10.42
C HIS A 598 -0.71 -18.13 -9.07
N GLN A 599 -2.02 -17.85 -8.95
CA GLN A 599 -2.63 -17.38 -7.71
C GLN A 599 -2.38 -18.36 -6.55
N HIS A 600 -2.66 -19.64 -6.74
CA HIS A 600 -2.45 -20.67 -5.71
C HIS A 600 -0.98 -20.82 -5.32
N ARG A 601 -0.07 -20.86 -6.29
CA ARG A 601 1.37 -20.98 -6.03
C ARG A 601 1.92 -19.77 -5.26
N MET A 602 1.40 -18.58 -5.53
CA MET A 602 1.76 -17.37 -4.78
C MET A 602 1.24 -17.43 -3.34
N LEU A 603 0.00 -17.89 -3.12
CA LEU A 603 -0.53 -18.10 -1.77
C LEU A 603 0.31 -19.13 -1.00
N ASP A 604 0.60 -20.28 -1.58
CA ASP A 604 1.37 -21.36 -0.95
C ASP A 604 2.80 -20.92 -0.61
N ASN A 605 3.48 -20.22 -1.52
CA ASN A 605 4.79 -19.63 -1.26
C ASN A 605 4.74 -18.66 -0.07
N SER A 606 3.66 -17.89 0.04
CA SER A 606 3.53 -16.88 1.09
C SER A 606 3.16 -17.49 2.44
N VAL A 607 2.49 -18.65 2.47
CA VAL A 607 2.41 -19.49 3.69
C VAL A 607 3.80 -19.91 4.12
N ASP A 608 4.69 -20.25 3.19
CA ASP A 608 6.08 -20.59 3.50
C ASP A 608 6.88 -19.39 4.01
N ILE A 609 6.63 -18.17 3.52
CA ILE A 609 7.20 -16.93 4.08
C ILE A 609 6.80 -16.81 5.56
N ALA A 610 5.50 -16.89 5.88
CA ALA A 610 4.99 -16.75 7.24
C ALA A 610 5.52 -17.83 8.21
N THR A 611 5.78 -19.01 7.71
CA THR A 611 6.09 -20.21 8.49
C THR A 611 7.54 -20.69 8.34
N MET A 612 8.37 -19.95 7.58
CA MET A 612 9.75 -20.32 7.21
C MET A 612 9.84 -21.71 6.55
N GLY A 613 8.85 -22.04 5.70
CA GLY A 613 8.75 -23.36 5.05
C GLY A 613 8.55 -24.52 6.04
N GLY A 614 8.23 -24.26 7.31
CA GLY A 614 8.15 -25.27 8.38
C GLY A 614 9.51 -25.88 8.76
N ASN A 615 10.61 -25.28 8.34
CA ASN A 615 11.96 -25.80 8.50
C ASN A 615 12.66 -25.35 9.79
N MET A 616 12.14 -24.31 10.46
CA MET A 616 12.65 -23.78 11.71
C MET A 616 11.76 -24.22 12.87
N SER A 617 12.24 -25.19 13.67
CA SER A 617 11.46 -25.76 14.78
C SER A 617 11.17 -24.79 15.93
N ASN A 618 11.97 -23.73 16.06
CA ASN A 618 11.85 -22.71 17.09
C ASN A 618 11.09 -21.45 16.64
N TRP A 619 10.60 -21.40 15.38
CA TRP A 619 9.98 -20.18 14.86
C TRP A 619 8.74 -19.77 15.65
N HIS A 620 7.85 -20.70 15.98
CA HIS A 620 6.69 -20.45 16.82
C HIS A 620 7.07 -19.89 18.20
N GLU A 621 8.05 -20.55 18.88
CA GLU A 621 8.56 -20.08 20.18
C GLU A 621 9.13 -18.65 20.07
N CYS A 622 9.88 -18.37 18.99
CA CYS A 622 10.51 -17.07 18.81
C CYS A 622 9.49 -15.95 18.49
N LEU A 623 8.42 -16.26 17.74
CA LEU A 623 7.30 -15.33 17.57
C LEU A 623 6.56 -15.07 18.90
N ALA A 624 6.39 -16.11 19.73
CA ALA A 624 5.79 -15.95 21.05
C ALA A 624 6.66 -15.06 21.95
N CYS A 625 7.99 -15.30 21.95
CA CYS A 625 8.92 -14.42 22.67
C CYS A 625 8.87 -12.98 22.17
N ALA A 626 8.76 -12.77 20.85
CA ALA A 626 8.61 -11.45 20.24
C ALA A 626 7.33 -10.75 20.72
N SER A 627 6.21 -11.47 20.75
CA SER A 627 4.90 -10.92 21.15
C SER A 627 4.85 -10.44 22.60
N VAL A 628 5.53 -11.15 23.53
CA VAL A 628 5.54 -10.79 24.96
C VAL A 628 6.71 -9.88 25.36
N LEU A 629 7.63 -9.58 24.46
CA LEU A 629 8.87 -8.85 24.77
C LEU A 629 8.60 -7.50 25.43
N ARG A 630 7.68 -6.70 24.88
CA ARG A 630 7.36 -5.37 25.43
C ARG A 630 6.71 -5.47 26.80
N SER A 631 5.91 -6.49 27.04
CA SER A 631 5.30 -6.74 28.37
C SER A 631 6.36 -7.07 29.43
N LEU A 632 7.33 -7.93 29.08
CA LEU A 632 8.47 -8.22 29.95
C LEU A 632 9.33 -6.98 30.23
N GLN A 633 9.56 -6.16 29.23
CA GLN A 633 10.33 -4.91 29.38
C GLN A 633 9.59 -3.86 30.23
N ARG A 634 8.27 -3.71 30.07
CA ARG A 634 7.43 -2.81 30.90
C ARG A 634 7.45 -3.20 32.36
N SER A 635 7.43 -4.49 32.66
CA SER A 635 7.46 -5.01 34.03
C SER A 635 8.87 -5.10 34.61
N ASN A 636 9.90 -4.61 33.85
CA ASN A 636 11.32 -4.75 34.21
C ASN A 636 11.71 -6.20 34.57
N THR A 637 11.07 -7.15 33.92
CA THR A 637 11.32 -8.58 34.11
C THR A 637 12.54 -9.01 33.28
N LYS A 638 13.42 -9.80 33.89
CA LYS A 638 14.54 -10.39 33.15
C LYS A 638 14.01 -11.25 31.99
N ILE A 639 14.52 -11.03 30.79
CA ILE A 639 14.15 -11.81 29.61
C ILE A 639 14.52 -13.28 29.86
N PRO A 640 13.59 -14.21 29.72
CA PRO A 640 13.86 -15.65 29.88
C PRO A 640 14.92 -16.12 28.90
N SER A 641 15.75 -17.10 29.32
CA SER A 641 16.89 -17.57 28.52
C SER A 641 16.49 -18.13 27.14
N LYS A 642 15.31 -18.77 27.05
CA LYS A 642 14.78 -19.24 25.75
C LYS A 642 14.44 -18.06 24.82
N CYS A 643 13.83 -17.00 25.33
CA CYS A 643 13.55 -15.81 24.56
C CYS A 643 14.83 -15.04 24.20
N GLN A 644 15.84 -15.03 25.09
CA GLN A 644 17.13 -14.43 24.76
C GLN A 644 17.76 -15.14 23.54
N LYS A 645 17.73 -16.47 23.47
CA LYS A 645 18.23 -17.24 22.31
C LYS A 645 17.47 -16.88 21.01
N CYS A 646 16.15 -16.64 21.09
CA CYS A 646 15.38 -16.17 19.96
C CYS A 646 15.81 -14.77 19.51
N LEU A 647 16.01 -13.85 20.46
CA LEU A 647 16.48 -12.51 20.15
C LEU A 647 17.89 -12.53 19.53
N ASP A 648 18.80 -13.33 20.10
CA ASP A 648 20.18 -13.51 19.56
C ASP A 648 20.17 -14.04 18.11
N MET A 649 19.16 -14.84 17.74
CA MET A 649 19.04 -15.45 16.41
C MET A 649 18.38 -14.53 15.38
N TYR A 650 17.32 -13.82 15.75
CA TYR A 650 16.47 -13.09 14.81
C TYR A 650 16.66 -11.58 14.82
N CYS A 651 17.19 -11.00 15.91
CA CYS A 651 17.39 -9.56 15.98
C CYS A 651 18.55 -9.10 15.08
N TRP A 652 18.38 -7.91 14.51
CA TRP A 652 19.54 -7.20 13.99
C TRP A 652 20.51 -6.87 15.12
N ASP A 653 21.77 -7.20 14.92
CA ASP A 653 22.85 -7.05 15.92
C ASP A 653 23.42 -5.62 16.02
N GLY A 654 22.92 -4.70 15.18
CA GLY A 654 23.40 -3.30 15.15
C GLY A 654 24.68 -3.10 14.34
N THR A 655 25.21 -4.14 13.68
CA THR A 655 26.42 -4.01 12.85
C THR A 655 26.05 -3.71 11.40
N GLU A 656 26.87 -2.87 10.75
CA GLU A 656 26.72 -2.46 9.36
C GLU A 656 27.72 -3.18 8.46
N ASP A 657 27.35 -3.39 7.20
CA ASP A 657 28.20 -3.86 6.11
C ASP A 657 27.95 -2.99 4.89
N GLU A 658 28.82 -2.00 4.68
CA GLU A 658 28.70 -1.02 3.60
C GLU A 658 29.34 -1.49 2.28
N SER A 659 29.83 -2.74 2.22
CA SER A 659 30.37 -3.28 0.97
C SER A 659 29.28 -3.32 -0.12
N GLU A 660 29.69 -3.14 -1.38
CA GLU A 660 28.72 -3.21 -2.49
C GLU A 660 28.12 -4.60 -2.57
N PRO A 661 26.78 -4.75 -2.44
CA PRO A 661 26.14 -6.04 -2.56
C PRO A 661 26.30 -6.56 -3.99
N GLY A 662 26.48 -7.88 -4.11
CA GLY A 662 26.39 -8.55 -5.40
C GLY A 662 25.00 -8.45 -5.99
N MET A 663 24.84 -8.85 -7.27
CA MET A 663 23.51 -8.95 -7.88
C MET A 663 22.63 -9.87 -7.02
N TYR A 664 21.48 -9.32 -6.59
CA TYR A 664 20.52 -10.04 -5.78
C TYR A 664 19.39 -10.57 -6.65
N THR A 665 19.45 -11.88 -6.95
CA THR A 665 18.33 -12.62 -7.52
C THR A 665 18.17 -13.87 -6.69
N PRO A 666 17.22 -13.93 -5.76
CA PRO A 666 17.10 -15.08 -4.88
C PRO A 666 16.69 -16.32 -5.67
N PRO A 667 17.42 -17.44 -5.50
CA PRO A 667 17.00 -18.71 -6.08
C PRO A 667 15.79 -19.25 -5.31
N THR A 668 14.92 -20.01 -6.00
CA THR A 668 13.82 -20.73 -5.35
C THR A 668 14.34 -21.77 -4.38
N GLY A 669 13.83 -21.75 -3.15
CA GLY A 669 14.21 -22.70 -2.08
C GLY A 669 14.35 -22.03 -0.72
N ALA A 670 14.73 -22.81 0.29
CA ALA A 670 14.92 -22.25 1.63
C ALA A 670 16.13 -21.30 1.66
N PRO A 671 16.02 -20.09 2.25
CA PRO A 671 17.14 -19.15 2.32
C PRO A 671 18.32 -19.72 3.14
N ALA A 672 19.52 -19.15 2.94
CA ALA A 672 20.73 -19.57 3.59
C ALA A 672 20.61 -19.64 5.13
N PHE A 673 19.90 -18.70 5.72
CA PHE A 673 19.60 -18.70 7.15
C PHE A 673 18.85 -19.97 7.59
N VAL A 674 17.81 -20.36 6.84
CA VAL A 674 17.01 -21.56 7.14
C VAL A 674 17.84 -22.83 6.92
N THR A 675 18.67 -22.88 5.88
CA THR A 675 19.53 -24.06 5.61
C THR A 675 20.61 -24.26 6.66
N SER A 676 21.12 -23.15 7.25
CA SER A 676 22.18 -23.21 8.27
C SER A 676 21.66 -23.46 9.70
N HIS A 677 20.45 -23.01 10.03
CA HIS A 677 19.89 -23.07 11.38
C HIS A 677 18.67 -23.99 11.51
N GLY A 678 18.10 -24.41 10.39
CA GLY A 678 16.90 -25.25 10.34
C GLY A 678 17.11 -26.73 10.63
N LYS A 679 16.09 -27.53 10.33
CA LYS A 679 16.15 -28.99 10.44
C LYS A 679 17.28 -29.56 9.56
N LYS A 680 17.99 -30.58 10.04
CA LYS A 680 18.94 -31.33 9.22
C LYS A 680 18.17 -31.89 8.01
N ASN A 681 18.67 -31.70 6.77
CA ASN A 681 18.11 -32.14 5.50
C ASN A 681 17.17 -31.14 4.80
N VAL A 682 17.17 -29.85 5.13
CA VAL A 682 16.56 -28.82 4.28
C VAL A 682 17.32 -28.77 2.96
N LYS A 683 16.64 -28.95 1.84
CA LYS A 683 17.26 -28.80 0.52
C LYS A 683 17.73 -27.35 0.34
N PRO A 684 19.01 -27.15 -0.03
CA PRO A 684 19.48 -25.80 -0.37
C PRO A 684 18.70 -25.26 -1.59
N PRO A 685 18.76 -23.94 -1.83
CA PRO A 685 18.16 -23.34 -3.01
C PRO A 685 18.66 -24.04 -4.28
N VAL A 686 17.77 -24.30 -5.21
CA VAL A 686 18.13 -24.87 -6.53
C VAL A 686 18.78 -23.75 -7.33
N THR A 687 20.12 -23.76 -7.40
CA THR A 687 20.85 -22.90 -8.32
C THR A 687 20.67 -23.45 -9.73
N GLY A 688 19.92 -22.74 -10.58
CA GLY A 688 19.84 -22.98 -12.02
C GLY A 688 18.74 -23.95 -12.46
N SER A 689 17.50 -23.63 -12.26
CA SER A 689 16.49 -23.79 -13.29
C SER A 689 16.13 -22.37 -13.77
N ASN A 690 16.45 -22.08 -15.00
CA ASN A 690 15.82 -21.01 -15.76
C ASN A 690 14.35 -21.40 -16.02
N ASP A 691 13.58 -21.60 -14.94
CA ASP A 691 12.15 -21.37 -14.95
C ASP A 691 11.95 -19.87 -14.72
N THR A 692 12.52 -19.07 -15.59
CA THR A 692 11.81 -17.92 -16.10
C THR A 692 10.56 -18.54 -16.72
N SER A 693 9.44 -18.51 -16.01
CA SER A 693 8.17 -18.37 -16.69
C SER A 693 8.22 -16.99 -17.37
N GLU A 694 9.03 -16.85 -18.41
CA GLU A 694 8.62 -16.07 -19.56
C GLU A 694 7.19 -16.52 -19.76
N SER A 695 6.25 -15.61 -19.55
CA SER A 695 4.92 -15.77 -20.09
C SER A 695 5.10 -16.12 -21.55
N THR A 696 5.03 -17.42 -21.87
CA THR A 696 5.01 -17.96 -23.21
C THR A 696 3.71 -17.53 -23.85
N ILE A 697 3.64 -16.26 -24.25
CA ILE A 697 2.79 -15.76 -25.31
C ILE A 697 3.73 -15.65 -26.53
N GLY A 698 4.07 -16.80 -27.10
CA GLY A 698 4.99 -16.84 -28.21
C GLY A 698 5.14 -18.17 -28.91
N GLU A 699 4.12 -19.06 -28.84
CA GLU A 699 4.09 -20.25 -29.68
C GLU A 699 2.73 -20.43 -30.36
N ILE A 700 2.46 -19.64 -31.35
CA ILE A 700 1.74 -20.01 -32.55
C ILE A 700 2.32 -19.18 -33.69
N MET A 701 3.38 -19.64 -34.33
CA MET A 701 3.65 -19.58 -35.80
C MET A 701 4.99 -20.23 -36.09
N GLY A 702 4.91 -21.20 -36.95
CA GLY A 702 5.89 -22.20 -37.23
C GLY A 702 7.18 -21.75 -37.92
N SER A 703 8.11 -22.60 -37.71
CA SER A 703 9.13 -23.22 -38.57
C SER A 703 10.13 -22.38 -39.38
N LYS A 704 11.35 -22.75 -39.08
CA LYS A 704 12.49 -23.12 -39.95
C LYS A 704 13.74 -22.22 -39.96
N ASP A 705 14.77 -22.91 -39.44
CA ASP A 705 16.17 -23.00 -39.97
C ASP A 705 16.98 -21.71 -40.21
N ASP A 706 18.08 -21.48 -39.58
CA ASP A 706 19.43 -21.95 -39.81
C ASP A 706 20.51 -21.08 -39.11
N THR A 707 21.39 -21.78 -38.44
CA THR A 707 22.83 -21.53 -38.19
C THR A 707 23.42 -20.10 -38.20
N GLY A 708 24.16 -19.75 -37.12
CA GLY A 708 25.22 -18.74 -37.23
C GLY A 708 25.68 -18.12 -35.89
N SER A 709 26.71 -18.73 -35.30
CA SER A 709 27.54 -18.19 -34.21
C SER A 709 28.07 -16.80 -34.49
N SER A 710 27.93 -15.84 -33.56
CA SER A 710 29.01 -14.88 -33.25
C SER A 710 28.66 -14.01 -32.00
N ALA A 711 29.64 -13.89 -31.11
CA ALA A 711 29.59 -13.09 -29.89
C ALA A 711 29.47 -11.58 -30.18
N PRO A 712 28.77 -10.78 -29.33
CA PRO A 712 28.73 -9.33 -29.48
C PRO A 712 29.97 -8.67 -28.87
N LYS A 713 30.58 -7.81 -29.66
CA LYS A 713 31.66 -6.89 -29.26
C LYS A 713 31.10 -5.76 -28.38
N ALA A 714 31.86 -5.42 -27.35
CA ALA A 714 31.63 -4.23 -26.55
C ALA A 714 31.64 -2.94 -27.39
N VAL A 715 30.59 -2.13 -27.28
CA VAL A 715 30.50 -0.82 -27.89
C VAL A 715 30.82 0.24 -26.82
N MET A 716 31.88 0.99 -27.03
CA MET A 716 32.22 2.17 -26.21
C MET A 716 31.22 3.30 -26.51
N MET A 717 30.62 3.86 -25.46
CA MET A 717 29.79 5.07 -25.56
C MET A 717 30.64 6.34 -25.68
N PRO A 718 30.18 7.36 -26.44
CA PRO A 718 30.94 8.61 -26.63
C PRO A 718 30.84 9.54 -25.41
N LEU A 719 31.92 10.26 -25.16
CA LEU A 719 32.15 11.21 -24.08
C LEU A 719 31.15 12.40 -23.91
N ALA A 720 30.16 12.52 -24.76
CA ALA A 720 29.23 13.66 -24.73
C ALA A 720 28.17 13.61 -23.63
N VAL A 721 27.92 12.44 -23.01
CA VAL A 721 26.90 12.27 -21.96
C VAL A 721 27.41 12.71 -20.58
N SER A 722 28.73 12.68 -20.37
CA SER A 722 29.34 13.07 -19.07
C SER A 722 29.33 14.58 -18.79
N ALA A 723 29.26 15.42 -19.82
CA ALA A 723 29.25 16.88 -19.66
C ALA A 723 27.88 17.44 -19.24
N ALA A 724 26.78 16.77 -19.62
CA ALA A 724 25.42 17.17 -19.25
C ALA A 724 25.09 16.84 -17.77
N MET A 725 25.65 15.75 -17.24
CA MET A 725 25.47 15.40 -15.82
C MET A 725 26.24 16.31 -14.85
N MET A 726 27.41 16.85 -15.24
CA MET A 726 28.15 17.79 -14.39
C MET A 726 27.50 19.18 -14.30
N CYS A 727 26.76 19.63 -15.30
CA CYS A 727 26.03 20.90 -15.22
C CYS A 727 24.81 20.85 -14.29
N ALA A 728 24.13 19.70 -14.20
CA ALA A 728 22.97 19.56 -13.30
C ALA A 728 23.37 19.57 -11.81
N THR A 729 24.52 18.96 -11.49
CA THR A 729 25.01 18.87 -10.09
C THR A 729 25.54 20.20 -9.55
N VAL A 730 26.04 21.08 -10.37
CA VAL A 730 26.55 22.41 -9.96
C VAL A 730 25.39 23.41 -9.75
N LEU A 731 24.25 23.24 -10.42
CA LEU A 731 23.09 24.11 -10.24
C LEU A 731 22.28 23.78 -8.97
N THR A 732 22.32 22.54 -8.49
CA THR A 732 21.66 22.12 -7.24
C THR A 732 22.44 22.53 -5.98
N MET A 733 23.73 22.87 -6.10
CA MET A 733 24.55 23.38 -4.98
C MET A 733 24.53 24.92 -4.84
N LEU A 734 23.86 25.62 -5.75
CA LEU A 734 23.78 27.09 -5.75
C LEU A 734 22.34 27.63 -5.56
N MET A 735 21.38 26.74 -5.27
CA MET A 735 20.04 27.08 -4.76
C MET A 735 19.85 26.48 -3.36
#